data_ba849004b27290a495a1abd42c018b3b
#
_entry.id   ba849004b27290a495a1abd42c018b3b
#
_cell.length_a   1.000
_cell.length_b   1.000
_cell.length_c   1.000
_cell.angle_alpha   90.00
_cell.angle_beta   90.00
_cell.angle_gamma   90.00
#
_symmetry.space_group_name_H-M   'P 1'
#
loop_
_entity.id
_entity.type
_entity.pdbx_description
1 polymer ?
#
loop_
_entity_poly.entity_id
_entity_poly.type
_entity_poly.pdbx_seq_one_letter_code
_entity_poly.pdbx_strand_id
1 'polypeptide(L)'
;MNKKIKIAVGVLLVSFCFGAGVLFASFYQPEEKTLQLYSNALKDFKNEEYQNSYYLFSKVGFLSKLKPYAIYHQAQCAKELGDKASEMKQYQLLFNAYRQNDLSIRAKYLAGQMLVDENPEQAAKYFKEIIKKHPSTDYAIASEYYSGIILLNEYKNKSVFPLSVKDDVEMAFRHYLEKAPQGRHALNAISNWLTLSKEISKDDYLLMANTSFLFEDYEKTKELLAYTDLKDSWVLDVKNSYALKNSSRARQLVQYGLKNYTQYVEEKDIYDAVNVYMNLSNSKKYDIDVLYDISSPKGKDYIWSLKCDAASAEYQVECYKKLYLNYPNSLYGANAMANLFFDRIKKRDYKNAVKIGKDYLNKFSSGNSAPMVMFWLGKVAERNNNYEEYMEYYKRTIAEFPDNYYAYRAYIALKHLKTTLLNASIKPQPVEYPYKNISKEDVIFKLAQLQDYNMLELTTDDEFVKSWIYYQKGEYSHSMLVARDAMEKLTPRPERSDLRWRLVYPIDYYDEILQYSGENDSTLMLALMREESYFNPNAQSSVGARGLMQLMPATAQEISSQYGFGMTSYDDLFKPELNIKIGNAYYSQLRNALDQLDISAIAAYNGGIGSVGRWKNNVKYSDTDEFVEQIPYMETKNYVKKVFRSYWNYLRIYIKE
;
A
#
# COMPACT_ATOMS: atom_id res chain seq x y z
N MET A 1 -16.95 66.44 27.05
CA MET A 1 -17.25 66.18 25.63
C MET A 1 -18.69 66.59 25.34
N ASN A 2 -18.90 67.57 24.50
CA ASN A 2 -20.16 68.25 24.28
C ASN A 2 -21.27 67.25 23.75
N LYS A 3 -22.49 67.33 24.22
CA LYS A 3 -23.65 66.45 23.87
C LYS A 3 -23.84 66.37 22.36
N LYS A 4 -23.51 67.44 21.63
CA LYS A 4 -23.55 67.52 20.16
C LYS A 4 -22.45 66.66 19.50
N ILE A 5 -21.28 66.52 20.11
CA ILE A 5 -20.18 65.68 19.60
C ILE A 5 -20.52 64.22 19.80
N LYS A 6 -21.14 63.83 20.92
CA LYS A 6 -21.57 62.45 21.15
C LYS A 6 -22.66 62.01 20.17
N ILE A 7 -23.58 62.89 19.80
CA ILE A 7 -24.62 62.59 18.82
C ILE A 7 -23.99 62.48 17.41
N ALA A 8 -23.07 63.34 17.04
CA ALA A 8 -22.39 63.28 15.74
C ALA A 8 -21.51 62.02 15.59
N VAL A 9 -20.80 61.64 16.64
CA VAL A 9 -20.02 60.35 16.65
C VAL A 9 -20.93 59.14 16.63
N GLY A 10 -22.08 59.19 17.32
CA GLY A 10 -23.08 58.13 17.28
C GLY A 10 -23.69 57.94 15.88
N VAL A 11 -24.05 59.07 15.22
CA VAL A 11 -24.58 59.01 13.85
C VAL A 11 -23.54 58.54 12.85
N LEU A 12 -22.27 58.95 12.97
CA LEU A 12 -21.18 58.46 12.13
C LEU A 12 -20.90 56.95 12.33
N LEU A 13 -20.94 56.46 13.57
CA LEU A 13 -20.78 55.03 13.88
C LEU A 13 -21.96 54.21 13.33
N VAL A 14 -23.21 54.70 13.49
CA VAL A 14 -24.38 54.01 12.93
C VAL A 14 -24.36 54.04 11.39
N SER A 15 -23.98 55.16 10.76
CA SER A 15 -23.82 55.23 9.30
C SER A 15 -22.68 54.35 8.79
N PHE A 16 -21.59 54.25 9.52
CA PHE A 16 -20.47 53.33 9.19
C PHE A 16 -20.91 51.86 9.36
N CYS A 17 -21.62 51.51 10.43
CA CYS A 17 -22.15 50.16 10.62
C CYS A 17 -23.21 49.84 9.58
N PHE A 18 -24.07 50.79 9.20
CA PHE A 18 -25.07 50.59 8.15
C PHE A 18 -24.44 50.45 6.77
N GLY A 19 -23.43 51.30 6.46
CA GLY A 19 -22.66 51.21 5.23
C GLY A 19 -21.86 49.94 5.14
N ALA A 20 -21.24 49.51 6.25
CA ALA A 20 -20.52 48.22 6.34
C ALA A 20 -21.49 47.02 6.22
N GLY A 21 -22.69 47.11 6.81
CA GLY A 21 -23.74 46.09 6.71
C GLY A 21 -24.27 45.94 5.27
N VAL A 22 -24.52 47.07 4.58
CA VAL A 22 -24.94 47.09 3.18
C VAL A 22 -23.85 46.57 2.25
N LEU A 23 -22.59 46.94 2.48
CA LEU A 23 -21.43 46.39 1.76
C LEU A 23 -21.31 44.89 2.02
N PHE A 24 -21.41 44.45 3.27
CA PHE A 24 -21.35 43.01 3.62
C PHE A 24 -22.49 42.24 2.96
N ALA A 25 -23.72 42.77 2.99
CA ALA A 25 -24.88 42.15 2.35
C ALA A 25 -24.73 42.04 0.81
N SER A 26 -24.02 42.98 0.17
CA SER A 26 -23.75 42.93 -1.27
C SER A 26 -22.70 41.88 -1.66
N PHE A 27 -21.86 41.48 -0.73
CA PHE A 27 -20.84 40.44 -0.95
C PHE A 27 -21.24 39.06 -0.39
N TYR A 28 -22.29 39.01 0.44
CA TYR A 28 -22.79 37.75 0.98
C TYR A 28 -23.53 36.95 -0.09
N GLN A 29 -23.08 35.73 -0.34
CA GLN A 29 -23.77 34.78 -1.20
C GLN A 29 -24.28 33.64 -0.33
N PRO A 30 -25.58 33.28 -0.37
CA PRO A 30 -26.11 32.13 0.34
C PRO A 30 -25.33 30.85 -0.01
N GLU A 31 -25.12 30.00 0.97
CA GLU A 31 -24.33 28.78 0.80
C GLU A 31 -24.93 27.85 -0.26
N GLU A 32 -26.24 27.67 -0.25
CA GLU A 32 -26.97 26.87 -1.23
C GLU A 32 -26.69 27.33 -2.67
N LYS A 33 -26.77 28.65 -2.91
CA LYS A 33 -26.42 29.22 -4.21
C LYS A 33 -24.97 29.01 -4.59
N THR A 34 -24.07 29.09 -3.60
CA THR A 34 -22.65 28.85 -3.80
C THR A 34 -22.38 27.38 -4.23
N LEU A 35 -22.98 26.42 -3.50
CA LEU A 35 -22.87 25.00 -3.82
C LEU A 35 -23.47 24.68 -5.19
N GLN A 36 -24.63 25.28 -5.54
CA GLN A 36 -25.25 25.11 -6.85
C GLN A 36 -24.36 25.61 -7.99
N LEU A 37 -23.80 26.83 -7.84
CA LEU A 37 -22.88 27.41 -8.85
C LEU A 37 -21.65 26.55 -9.02
N TYR A 38 -21.07 26.13 -7.91
CA TYR A 38 -19.86 25.27 -7.94
C TYR A 38 -20.15 23.90 -8.59
N SER A 39 -21.26 23.26 -8.22
CA SER A 39 -21.70 21.98 -8.81
C SER A 39 -21.95 22.10 -10.32
N ASN A 40 -22.62 23.14 -10.77
CA ASN A 40 -22.87 23.37 -12.20
C ASN A 40 -21.53 23.60 -12.95
N ALA A 41 -20.63 24.40 -12.36
CA ALA A 41 -19.31 24.63 -12.93
C ALA A 41 -18.48 23.34 -13.05
N LEU A 42 -18.54 22.46 -12.05
CA LEU A 42 -17.90 21.15 -12.11
C LEU A 42 -18.49 20.25 -13.20
N LYS A 43 -19.80 20.27 -13.38
CA LYS A 43 -20.48 19.54 -14.43
C LYS A 43 -20.00 20.00 -15.80
N ASP A 44 -19.96 21.31 -16.04
CA ASP A 44 -19.49 21.88 -17.29
C ASP A 44 -18.00 21.57 -17.52
N PHE A 45 -17.19 21.60 -16.45
CA PHE A 45 -15.78 21.17 -16.53
C PHE A 45 -15.62 19.72 -16.98
N LYS A 46 -16.41 18.80 -16.43
CA LYS A 46 -16.42 17.38 -16.82
C LYS A 46 -16.91 17.15 -18.24
N ASN A 47 -17.77 18.04 -18.74
CA ASN A 47 -18.28 18.01 -20.12
C ASN A 47 -17.36 18.76 -21.08
N GLU A 48 -16.17 19.21 -20.65
CA GLU A 48 -15.20 19.97 -21.45
C GLU A 48 -15.70 21.36 -21.90
N GLU A 49 -16.78 21.85 -21.29
CA GLU A 49 -17.36 23.20 -21.51
C GLU A 49 -16.59 24.26 -20.73
N TYR A 50 -15.26 24.34 -20.94
CA TYR A 50 -14.33 25.10 -20.08
C TYR A 50 -14.64 26.58 -20.00
N GLN A 51 -15.17 27.21 -21.06
CA GLN A 51 -15.50 28.63 -21.06
C GLN A 51 -16.68 28.95 -20.13
N ASN A 52 -17.72 28.13 -20.17
CA ASN A 52 -18.89 28.28 -19.29
C ASN A 52 -18.49 27.89 -17.84
N SER A 53 -17.76 26.84 -17.66
CA SER A 53 -17.21 26.42 -16.35
C SER A 53 -16.39 27.56 -15.70
N TYR A 54 -15.45 28.16 -16.45
CA TYR A 54 -14.69 29.34 -15.98
C TYR A 54 -15.59 30.47 -15.51
N TYR A 55 -16.61 30.78 -16.31
CA TYR A 55 -17.58 31.83 -15.96
C TYR A 55 -18.35 31.50 -14.67
N LEU A 56 -18.88 30.29 -14.52
CA LEU A 56 -19.61 29.88 -13.34
C LEU A 56 -18.72 29.87 -12.08
N PHE A 57 -17.48 29.35 -12.14
CA PHE A 57 -16.53 29.44 -11.03
C PHE A 57 -16.21 30.89 -10.65
N SER A 58 -16.23 31.85 -11.61
CA SER A 58 -16.01 33.27 -11.31
C SER A 58 -17.10 33.84 -10.41
N LYS A 59 -18.32 33.30 -10.51
CA LYS A 59 -19.52 33.77 -9.75
C LYS A 59 -19.56 33.20 -8.33
N VAL A 60 -18.72 32.29 -7.94
CA VAL A 60 -18.56 31.80 -6.55
C VAL A 60 -18.16 32.99 -5.68
N GLY A 61 -18.94 33.25 -4.60
CA GLY A 61 -18.80 34.42 -3.76
C GLY A 61 -17.41 34.55 -3.11
N PHE A 62 -16.92 35.76 -3.02
CA PHE A 62 -15.55 36.06 -2.50
C PHE A 62 -15.37 35.62 -1.05
N LEU A 63 -16.42 35.66 -0.21
CA LEU A 63 -16.37 35.25 1.20
C LEU A 63 -16.56 33.73 1.40
N SER A 64 -16.84 32.98 0.34
CA SER A 64 -17.00 31.54 0.43
C SER A 64 -15.69 30.83 0.70
N LYS A 65 -15.69 29.83 1.58
CA LYS A 65 -14.57 28.92 1.78
C LYS A 65 -14.21 28.13 0.50
N LEU A 66 -15.14 28.00 -0.45
CA LEU A 66 -14.91 27.37 -1.75
C LEU A 66 -14.24 28.29 -2.78
N LYS A 67 -14.11 29.60 -2.50
CA LYS A 67 -13.54 30.55 -3.48
C LYS A 67 -12.13 30.22 -3.94
N PRO A 68 -11.18 29.85 -3.06
CA PRO A 68 -9.83 29.44 -3.50
C PRO A 68 -9.86 28.27 -4.49
N TYR A 69 -10.72 27.31 -4.26
CA TYR A 69 -10.87 26.11 -5.10
C TYR A 69 -11.51 26.45 -6.44
N ALA A 70 -12.51 27.35 -6.44
CA ALA A 70 -13.09 27.89 -7.67
C ALA A 70 -12.05 28.65 -8.52
N ILE A 71 -11.15 29.43 -7.90
CA ILE A 71 -10.05 30.12 -8.58
C ILE A 71 -9.06 29.12 -9.18
N TYR A 72 -8.77 28.02 -8.46
CA TYR A 72 -7.89 27.00 -9.00
C TYR A 72 -8.53 26.30 -10.21
N HIS A 73 -9.80 25.96 -10.17
CA HIS A 73 -10.54 25.46 -11.33
C HIS A 73 -10.58 26.45 -12.50
N GLN A 74 -10.71 27.77 -12.22
CA GLN A 74 -10.58 28.78 -13.28
C GLN A 74 -9.20 28.73 -13.96
N ALA A 75 -8.13 28.53 -13.17
CA ALA A 75 -6.79 28.36 -13.77
C ALA A 75 -6.72 27.08 -14.65
N GLN A 76 -7.35 25.98 -14.19
CA GLN A 76 -7.43 24.77 -14.98
C GLN A 76 -8.23 24.96 -16.28
N CYS A 77 -9.39 25.62 -16.21
CA CYS A 77 -10.17 25.97 -17.42
C CYS A 77 -9.36 26.82 -18.40
N ALA A 78 -8.64 27.84 -17.90
CA ALA A 78 -7.80 28.70 -18.74
C ALA A 78 -6.68 27.90 -19.42
N LYS A 79 -6.05 26.95 -18.69
CA LYS A 79 -5.05 26.04 -19.22
C LYS A 79 -5.61 25.18 -20.38
N GLU A 80 -6.78 24.55 -20.20
CA GLU A 80 -7.42 23.75 -21.24
C GLU A 80 -7.83 24.59 -22.48
N LEU A 81 -8.15 25.87 -22.27
CA LEU A 81 -8.43 26.83 -23.35
C LEU A 81 -7.16 27.41 -23.99
N GLY A 82 -5.97 27.08 -23.49
CA GLY A 82 -4.70 27.63 -23.97
C GLY A 82 -4.46 29.10 -23.58
N ASP A 83 -5.28 29.69 -22.71
CA ASP A 83 -5.17 31.09 -22.25
C ASP A 83 -4.15 31.19 -21.06
N LYS A 84 -2.87 31.20 -21.40
CA LYS A 84 -1.77 31.32 -20.43
C LYS A 84 -1.88 32.58 -19.57
N ALA A 85 -2.38 33.69 -20.10
CA ALA A 85 -2.48 34.95 -19.35
C ALA A 85 -3.53 34.83 -18.23
N SER A 86 -4.71 34.29 -18.54
CA SER A 86 -5.74 34.01 -17.54
C SER A 86 -5.29 32.95 -16.54
N GLU A 87 -4.63 31.88 -16.97
CA GLU A 87 -4.07 30.86 -16.09
C GLU A 87 -3.12 31.48 -15.05
N MET A 88 -2.13 32.23 -15.50
CA MET A 88 -1.17 32.95 -14.64
C MET A 88 -1.87 33.90 -13.67
N LYS A 89 -2.85 34.65 -14.16
CA LYS A 89 -3.60 35.58 -13.32
C LYS A 89 -4.34 34.87 -12.17
N GLN A 90 -4.93 33.71 -12.43
CA GLN A 90 -5.63 32.97 -11.38
C GLN A 90 -4.66 32.38 -10.35
N TYR A 91 -3.51 31.84 -10.78
CA TYR A 91 -2.46 31.40 -9.84
C TYR A 91 -1.96 32.55 -8.98
N GLN A 92 -1.68 33.71 -9.58
CA GLN A 92 -1.25 34.91 -8.83
C GLN A 92 -2.31 35.37 -7.82
N LEU A 93 -3.58 35.36 -8.19
CA LEU A 93 -4.67 35.70 -7.28
C LEU A 93 -4.70 34.74 -6.09
N LEU A 94 -4.50 33.44 -6.32
CA LEU A 94 -4.53 32.41 -5.30
C LEU A 94 -3.42 32.61 -4.26
N PHE A 95 -2.17 32.70 -4.68
CA PHE A 95 -1.07 32.83 -3.72
C PHE A 95 -0.88 34.25 -3.14
N ASN A 96 -1.49 35.28 -3.71
CA ASN A 96 -1.47 36.63 -3.14
C ASN A 96 -2.63 36.89 -2.17
N ALA A 97 -3.87 36.50 -2.53
CA ALA A 97 -5.07 36.78 -1.75
C ALA A 97 -5.41 35.66 -0.75
N TYR A 98 -5.07 34.41 -1.05
CA TYR A 98 -5.43 33.22 -0.26
C TYR A 98 -4.20 32.46 0.27
N ARG A 99 -3.24 33.19 0.84
CA ARG A 99 -1.91 32.68 1.25
C ARG A 99 -1.92 31.50 2.22
N GLN A 100 -2.98 31.36 3.01
CA GLN A 100 -3.14 30.28 3.98
C GLN A 100 -3.87 29.06 3.42
N ASN A 101 -4.30 29.11 2.16
CA ASN A 101 -4.95 27.98 1.52
C ASN A 101 -3.89 27.00 0.97
N ASP A 102 -4.11 25.70 1.10
CA ASP A 102 -3.19 24.66 0.70
C ASP A 102 -2.80 24.72 -0.78
N LEU A 103 -3.72 25.16 -1.65
CA LEU A 103 -3.46 25.37 -3.07
C LEU A 103 -2.53 26.56 -3.38
N SER A 104 -2.26 27.45 -2.41
CA SER A 104 -1.40 28.63 -2.62
C SER A 104 0.03 28.24 -3.02
N ILE A 105 0.60 27.26 -2.34
CA ILE A 105 1.95 26.77 -2.64
C ILE A 105 2.00 26.12 -4.03
N ARG A 106 1.01 25.27 -4.32
CA ARG A 106 0.86 24.64 -5.63
C ARG A 106 0.70 25.66 -6.75
N ALA A 107 -0.14 26.67 -6.58
CA ALA A 107 -0.35 27.73 -7.56
C ALA A 107 0.94 28.51 -7.83
N LYS A 108 1.71 28.84 -6.77
CA LYS A 108 3.00 29.52 -6.90
C LYS A 108 4.01 28.66 -7.64
N TYR A 109 4.06 27.36 -7.36
CA TYR A 109 4.91 26.41 -8.05
C TYR A 109 4.57 26.31 -9.54
N LEU A 110 3.28 26.17 -9.88
CA LEU A 110 2.81 26.11 -11.27
C LEU A 110 3.10 27.42 -12.03
N ALA A 111 2.89 28.57 -11.39
CA ALA A 111 3.28 29.85 -11.95
C ALA A 111 4.80 29.95 -12.18
N GLY A 112 5.60 29.41 -11.28
CA GLY A 112 7.05 29.30 -11.45
C GLY A 112 7.41 28.46 -12.68
N GLN A 113 6.78 27.28 -12.84
CA GLN A 113 7.01 26.42 -14.01
C GLN A 113 6.68 27.10 -15.32
N MET A 114 5.58 27.85 -15.40
CA MET A 114 5.20 28.60 -16.61
C MET A 114 6.24 29.64 -17.00
N LEU A 115 7.00 30.16 -16.03
CA LEU A 115 7.98 31.24 -16.22
C LEU A 115 9.41 30.76 -16.44
N VAL A 116 9.70 29.46 -16.33
CA VAL A 116 11.10 28.96 -16.40
C VAL A 116 11.80 29.43 -17.66
N ASP A 117 11.16 29.41 -18.80
CA ASP A 117 11.72 29.79 -20.09
C ASP A 117 11.43 31.28 -20.43
N GLU A 118 10.26 31.79 -20.03
CA GLU A 118 9.82 33.15 -20.40
C GLU A 118 10.40 34.27 -19.49
N ASN A 119 10.52 33.97 -18.18
CA ASN A 119 11.05 34.89 -17.18
C ASN A 119 11.72 34.13 -16.04
N PRO A 120 12.91 33.55 -16.27
CA PRO A 120 13.62 32.70 -15.31
C PRO A 120 13.95 33.41 -14.00
N GLU A 121 14.20 34.74 -14.02
CA GLU A 121 14.42 35.49 -12.78
C GLU A 121 13.22 35.49 -11.85
N GLN A 122 12.02 35.69 -12.39
CA GLN A 122 10.80 35.65 -11.61
C GLN A 122 10.44 34.23 -11.17
N ALA A 123 10.68 33.21 -12.01
CA ALA A 123 10.54 31.82 -11.67
C ALA A 123 11.41 31.43 -10.48
N ALA A 124 12.70 31.82 -10.51
CA ALA A 124 13.66 31.59 -9.43
C ALA A 124 13.21 32.24 -8.11
N LYS A 125 12.63 33.43 -8.14
CA LYS A 125 12.06 34.08 -6.94
C LYS A 125 10.93 33.23 -6.34
N TYR A 126 10.01 32.71 -7.17
CA TYR A 126 8.91 31.87 -6.70
C TYR A 126 9.43 30.56 -6.09
N PHE A 127 10.34 29.87 -6.75
CA PHE A 127 10.93 28.63 -6.23
C PHE A 127 11.71 28.84 -4.94
N LYS A 128 12.54 29.90 -4.86
CA LYS A 128 13.25 30.24 -3.64
C LYS A 128 12.33 30.53 -2.45
N GLU A 129 11.22 31.20 -2.69
CA GLU A 129 10.23 31.43 -1.64
C GLU A 129 9.56 30.11 -1.16
N ILE A 130 9.26 29.18 -2.07
CA ILE A 130 8.68 27.89 -1.72
C ILE A 130 9.68 27.08 -0.89
N ILE A 131 10.92 26.94 -1.35
CA ILE A 131 12.00 26.22 -0.65
C ILE A 131 12.20 26.78 0.75
N LYS A 132 12.25 28.12 0.90
CA LYS A 132 12.49 28.77 2.19
C LYS A 132 11.31 28.62 3.17
N LYS A 133 10.07 28.74 2.70
CA LYS A 133 8.88 28.79 3.57
C LYS A 133 8.24 27.43 3.82
N HIS A 134 8.45 26.50 2.91
CA HIS A 134 7.76 25.20 2.92
C HIS A 134 8.73 24.04 2.58
N PRO A 135 9.89 23.92 3.27
CA PRO A 135 11.00 23.04 2.87
C PRO A 135 10.66 21.54 2.87
N SER A 136 9.63 21.14 3.60
CA SER A 136 9.20 19.72 3.70
C SER A 136 8.17 19.30 2.67
N THR A 137 7.78 20.19 1.74
CA THR A 137 6.76 19.87 0.74
C THR A 137 7.38 19.34 -0.55
N ASP A 138 6.64 18.49 -1.27
CA ASP A 138 7.01 18.00 -2.60
C ASP A 138 7.25 19.16 -3.58
N TYR A 139 6.54 20.29 -3.39
CA TYR A 139 6.72 21.49 -4.20
C TYR A 139 8.09 22.15 -3.94
N ALA A 140 8.60 22.12 -2.70
CA ALA A 140 9.93 22.62 -2.40
C ALA A 140 11.01 21.75 -3.06
N ILE A 141 10.88 20.42 -2.93
CA ILE A 141 11.80 19.46 -3.56
C ILE A 141 11.81 19.65 -5.08
N ALA A 142 10.63 19.74 -5.71
CA ALA A 142 10.54 20.00 -7.14
C ALA A 142 11.05 21.41 -7.54
N SER A 143 10.91 22.42 -6.66
CA SER A 143 11.44 23.77 -6.87
C SER A 143 12.96 23.80 -6.86
N GLU A 144 13.63 22.93 -6.09
CA GLU A 144 15.08 22.78 -6.11
C GLU A 144 15.58 22.30 -7.48
N TYR A 145 14.94 21.27 -8.04
CA TYR A 145 15.24 20.83 -9.40
C TYR A 145 15.13 21.98 -10.41
N TYR A 146 14.02 22.74 -10.40
CA TYR A 146 13.86 23.87 -11.33
C TYR A 146 14.84 25.01 -11.08
N SER A 147 15.25 25.25 -9.83
CA SER A 147 16.29 26.19 -9.52
C SER A 147 17.64 25.78 -10.16
N GLY A 148 17.96 24.48 -10.08
CA GLY A 148 19.13 23.93 -10.79
C GLY A 148 19.01 24.07 -12.31
N ILE A 149 17.86 23.82 -12.91
CA ILE A 149 17.60 23.96 -14.34
C ILE A 149 17.76 25.42 -14.81
N ILE A 150 17.23 26.38 -14.04
CA ILE A 150 17.35 27.81 -14.38
C ILE A 150 18.84 28.23 -14.40
N LEU A 151 19.60 27.85 -13.35
CA LEU A 151 21.03 28.12 -13.29
C LEU A 151 21.78 27.44 -14.45
N LEU A 152 21.49 26.17 -14.71
CA LEU A 152 22.12 25.45 -15.80
C LEU A 152 21.86 26.11 -17.15
N ASN A 153 20.62 26.51 -17.45
CA ASN A 153 20.26 27.19 -18.72
C ASN A 153 20.90 28.56 -18.84
N GLU A 154 21.02 29.32 -17.74
CA GLU A 154 21.65 30.62 -17.76
C GLU A 154 23.14 30.54 -18.15
N TYR A 155 23.84 29.50 -17.74
CA TYR A 155 25.27 29.37 -17.93
C TYR A 155 25.68 28.41 -19.05
N LYS A 156 24.77 27.56 -19.56
CA LYS A 156 25.05 26.52 -20.57
C LYS A 156 25.76 27.02 -21.81
N ASN A 157 25.47 28.25 -22.23
CA ASN A 157 26.00 28.86 -23.43
C ASN A 157 27.07 29.94 -23.14
N LYS A 158 27.48 30.13 -21.87
CA LYS A 158 28.51 31.08 -21.52
C LYS A 158 29.90 30.45 -21.66
N SER A 159 30.91 31.23 -22.06
CA SER A 159 32.27 30.74 -22.22
C SER A 159 32.92 30.28 -20.90
N VAL A 160 32.40 30.75 -19.77
CA VAL A 160 32.86 30.38 -18.43
C VAL A 160 31.63 29.97 -17.59
N PHE A 161 31.69 28.75 -17.03
CA PHE A 161 30.75 28.28 -16.04
C PHE A 161 31.38 28.42 -14.65
N PRO A 162 30.96 29.40 -13.80
CA PRO A 162 31.59 29.62 -12.50
C PRO A 162 31.46 28.36 -11.61
N LEU A 163 32.53 28.04 -10.89
CA LEU A 163 32.58 26.82 -10.06
C LEU A 163 31.46 26.80 -9.01
N SER A 164 31.23 27.96 -8.35
CA SER A 164 30.15 28.07 -7.34
C SER A 164 28.76 27.82 -7.92
N VAL A 165 28.50 28.24 -9.16
CA VAL A 165 27.21 27.97 -9.82
C VAL A 165 27.08 26.51 -10.19
N LYS A 166 28.19 25.88 -10.60
CA LYS A 166 28.23 24.44 -10.87
C LYS A 166 27.89 23.66 -9.62
N ASP A 167 28.52 24.01 -8.47
CA ASP A 167 28.28 23.37 -7.18
C ASP A 167 26.80 23.53 -6.74
N ASP A 168 26.21 24.72 -6.96
CA ASP A 168 24.79 24.97 -6.66
C ASP A 168 23.85 24.09 -7.51
N VAL A 169 24.16 23.91 -8.79
CA VAL A 169 23.35 23.03 -9.69
C VAL A 169 23.47 21.57 -9.28
N GLU A 170 24.69 21.11 -9.00
CA GLU A 170 24.93 19.73 -8.54
C GLU A 170 24.24 19.46 -7.21
N MET A 171 24.30 20.40 -6.27
CA MET A 171 23.61 20.30 -4.98
C MET A 171 22.08 20.23 -5.15
N ALA A 172 21.51 21.04 -6.05
CA ALA A 172 20.08 21.02 -6.35
C ALA A 172 19.62 19.67 -6.91
N PHE A 173 20.39 19.09 -7.85
CA PHE A 173 20.06 17.77 -8.41
C PHE A 173 20.28 16.65 -7.39
N ARG A 174 21.34 16.69 -6.60
CA ARG A 174 21.60 15.74 -5.51
C ARG A 174 20.44 15.72 -4.53
N HIS A 175 20.07 16.87 -3.97
CA HIS A 175 19.00 16.96 -2.99
C HIS A 175 17.66 16.51 -3.56
N TYR A 176 17.38 16.84 -4.83
CA TYR A 176 16.19 16.32 -5.50
C TYR A 176 16.18 14.79 -5.58
N LEU A 177 17.29 14.15 -5.99
CA LEU A 177 17.39 12.69 -6.11
C LEU A 177 17.33 12.00 -4.75
N GLU A 178 17.91 12.59 -3.70
CA GLU A 178 17.83 12.06 -2.33
C GLU A 178 16.40 12.06 -1.78
N LYS A 179 15.62 13.10 -2.07
CA LYS A 179 14.25 13.28 -1.55
C LYS A 179 13.18 12.67 -2.44
N ALA A 180 13.38 12.66 -3.74
CA ALA A 180 12.42 12.17 -4.73
C ALA A 180 13.10 11.28 -5.79
N PRO A 181 13.69 10.13 -5.41
CA PRO A 181 14.41 9.26 -6.36
C PRO A 181 13.52 8.69 -7.45
N GLN A 182 12.21 8.58 -7.24
CA GLN A 182 11.21 8.20 -8.25
C GLN A 182 10.39 9.42 -8.75
N GLY A 183 10.85 10.62 -8.45
CA GLY A 183 10.20 11.85 -8.87
C GLY A 183 10.22 12.04 -10.38
N ARG A 184 9.23 12.75 -10.88
CA ARG A 184 9.00 13.01 -12.32
C ARG A 184 10.25 13.50 -13.07
N HIS A 185 11.18 14.18 -12.41
CA HIS A 185 12.35 14.79 -13.02
C HIS A 185 13.66 14.04 -12.72
N ALA A 186 13.61 12.89 -12.05
CA ALA A 186 14.81 12.21 -11.55
C ALA A 186 15.76 11.80 -12.68
N LEU A 187 15.27 11.19 -13.75
CA LEU A 187 16.11 10.80 -14.89
C LEU A 187 16.70 12.03 -15.61
N ASN A 188 15.93 13.12 -15.71
CA ASN A 188 16.44 14.37 -16.29
C ASN A 188 17.50 15.02 -15.40
N ALA A 189 17.36 14.95 -14.08
CA ALA A 189 18.39 15.44 -13.15
C ALA A 189 19.70 14.66 -13.32
N ILE A 190 19.63 13.32 -13.40
CA ILE A 190 20.81 12.46 -13.68
C ILE A 190 21.47 12.86 -15.01
N SER A 191 20.69 12.96 -16.10
CA SER A 191 21.22 13.28 -17.43
C SER A 191 21.91 14.65 -17.46
N ASN A 192 21.31 15.67 -16.86
CA ASN A 192 21.87 17.01 -16.78
C ASN A 192 23.13 17.04 -15.92
N TRP A 193 23.14 16.34 -14.78
CA TRP A 193 24.29 16.28 -13.89
C TRP A 193 25.50 15.60 -14.54
N LEU A 194 25.30 14.47 -15.20
CA LEU A 194 26.35 13.76 -15.96
C LEU A 194 26.93 14.58 -17.10
N THR A 195 26.11 15.46 -17.70
CA THR A 195 26.57 16.36 -18.77
C THR A 195 27.37 17.53 -18.21
N LEU A 196 26.98 18.02 -17.03
CA LEU A 196 27.60 19.19 -16.38
C LEU A 196 28.97 18.89 -15.80
N SER A 197 29.13 17.71 -15.15
CA SER A 197 30.30 17.40 -14.35
C SER A 197 31.09 16.21 -14.87
N LYS A 198 32.42 16.39 -14.93
CA LYS A 198 33.36 15.29 -15.20
C LYS A 198 33.89 14.64 -13.92
N GLU A 199 33.78 15.34 -12.79
CA GLU A 199 34.24 14.88 -11.48
C GLU A 199 33.06 14.73 -10.57
N ILE A 200 32.43 13.52 -10.58
CA ILE A 200 31.31 13.16 -9.74
C ILE A 200 31.82 12.20 -8.67
N SER A 201 31.38 12.37 -7.43
CA SER A 201 31.78 11.49 -6.32
C SER A 201 31.21 10.08 -6.50
N LYS A 202 31.85 9.10 -5.88
CA LYS A 202 31.38 7.70 -5.91
C LYS A 202 29.99 7.54 -5.26
N ASP A 203 29.73 8.33 -4.22
CA ASP A 203 28.43 8.33 -3.52
C ASP A 203 27.34 8.92 -4.42
N ASP A 204 27.64 9.93 -5.23
CA ASP A 204 26.71 10.50 -6.19
C ASP A 204 26.42 9.54 -7.34
N TYR A 205 27.44 8.82 -7.82
CA TYR A 205 27.23 7.74 -8.78
C TYR A 205 26.33 6.64 -8.20
N LEU A 206 26.49 6.31 -6.92
CA LEU A 206 25.63 5.33 -6.25
C LEU A 206 24.19 5.84 -6.10
N LEU A 207 24.00 7.11 -5.77
CA LEU A 207 22.68 7.75 -5.72
C LEU A 207 21.99 7.70 -7.09
N MET A 208 22.70 8.06 -8.16
CA MET A 208 22.18 7.98 -9.53
C MET A 208 21.87 6.54 -9.96
N ALA A 209 22.73 5.59 -9.60
CA ALA A 209 22.53 4.18 -9.90
C ALA A 209 21.29 3.61 -9.21
N ASN A 210 21.11 3.91 -7.91
CA ASN A 210 19.89 3.54 -7.18
C ASN A 210 18.64 4.14 -7.84
N THR A 211 18.69 5.41 -8.21
CA THR A 211 17.58 6.08 -8.90
C THR A 211 17.27 5.41 -10.24
N SER A 212 18.29 5.18 -11.08
CA SER A 212 18.09 4.53 -12.39
C SER A 212 17.49 3.12 -12.23
N PHE A 213 17.93 2.36 -11.22
CA PHE A 213 17.37 1.04 -10.91
C PHE A 213 15.89 1.09 -10.55
N LEU A 214 15.45 2.11 -9.81
CA LEU A 214 14.03 2.31 -9.46
C LEU A 214 13.15 2.61 -10.68
N PHE A 215 13.73 3.10 -11.77
CA PHE A 215 13.06 3.29 -13.06
C PHE A 215 13.26 2.10 -14.03
N GLU A 216 13.80 0.99 -13.53
CA GLU A 216 14.08 -0.22 -14.32
C GLU A 216 15.06 0.01 -15.50
N ASP A 217 15.84 1.12 -15.46
CA ASP A 217 16.90 1.38 -16.42
C ASP A 217 18.18 0.63 -16.01
N TYR A 218 18.16 -0.68 -16.20
CA TYR A 218 19.20 -1.59 -15.73
C TYR A 218 20.54 -1.42 -16.44
N GLU A 219 20.53 -1.03 -17.72
CA GLU A 219 21.79 -0.77 -18.44
C GLU A 219 22.43 0.54 -17.96
N LYS A 220 21.65 1.60 -17.72
CA LYS A 220 22.16 2.83 -17.13
C LYS A 220 22.67 2.61 -15.71
N THR A 221 21.93 1.81 -14.92
CA THR A 221 22.37 1.41 -13.57
C THR A 221 23.74 0.73 -13.63
N LYS A 222 23.96 -0.24 -14.52
CA LYS A 222 25.23 -0.93 -14.71
C LYS A 222 26.37 0.02 -15.10
N GLU A 223 26.09 0.98 -16.00
CA GLU A 223 27.06 2.01 -16.40
C GLU A 223 27.52 2.83 -15.19
N LEU A 224 26.58 3.31 -14.37
CA LEU A 224 26.85 4.12 -13.20
C LEU A 224 27.56 3.36 -12.09
N LEU A 225 27.20 2.10 -11.86
CA LEU A 225 27.84 1.23 -10.88
C LEU A 225 29.34 1.03 -11.14
N ALA A 226 29.79 1.16 -12.38
CA ALA A 226 31.20 1.06 -12.73
C ALA A 226 32.10 2.14 -12.06
N TYR A 227 31.48 3.24 -11.59
CA TYR A 227 32.16 4.36 -10.94
C TYR A 227 31.98 4.38 -9.42
N THR A 228 31.33 3.37 -8.82
CA THR A 228 31.08 3.25 -7.38
C THR A 228 32.08 2.35 -6.67
N ASP A 229 32.13 2.44 -5.34
CA ASP A 229 32.86 1.43 -4.55
C ASP A 229 31.99 0.18 -4.36
N LEU A 230 32.54 -0.97 -4.73
CA LEU A 230 31.81 -2.23 -4.68
C LEU A 230 31.32 -2.59 -3.26
N LYS A 231 32.03 -2.16 -2.21
CA LYS A 231 31.63 -2.41 -0.81
C LYS A 231 30.27 -1.78 -0.46
N ASP A 232 29.92 -0.65 -1.11
CA ASP A 232 28.68 0.10 -0.86
C ASP A 232 27.59 -0.25 -1.88
N SER A 233 27.98 -0.74 -3.06
CA SER A 233 27.08 -0.97 -4.19
C SER A 233 26.81 -2.44 -4.54
N TRP A 234 27.48 -3.40 -3.89
CA TRP A 234 27.42 -4.82 -4.30
C TRP A 234 26.00 -5.41 -4.31
N VAL A 235 25.14 -5.03 -3.36
CA VAL A 235 23.76 -5.54 -3.32
C VAL A 235 22.95 -5.00 -4.49
N LEU A 236 23.12 -3.71 -4.83
CA LEU A 236 22.48 -3.12 -6.00
C LEU A 236 22.99 -3.78 -7.29
N ASP A 237 24.30 -4.03 -7.38
CA ASP A 237 24.90 -4.72 -8.54
C ASP A 237 24.39 -6.18 -8.66
N VAL A 238 24.18 -6.88 -7.54
CA VAL A 238 23.52 -8.20 -7.52
C VAL A 238 22.12 -8.10 -8.12
N LYS A 239 21.30 -7.19 -7.62
CA LYS A 239 19.92 -7.00 -8.08
C LYS A 239 19.87 -6.60 -9.57
N ASN A 240 20.74 -5.70 -9.98
CA ASN A 240 20.86 -5.26 -11.36
C ASN A 240 21.33 -6.37 -12.31
N SER A 241 22.34 -7.12 -11.89
CA SER A 241 22.85 -8.28 -12.65
C SER A 241 21.76 -9.36 -12.82
N TYR A 242 20.93 -9.57 -11.81
CA TYR A 242 19.78 -10.47 -11.88
C TYR A 242 18.74 -9.98 -12.88
N ALA A 243 18.37 -8.69 -12.82
CA ALA A 243 17.43 -8.07 -13.75
C ALA A 243 17.91 -8.16 -15.22
N LEU A 244 19.21 -7.95 -15.44
CA LEU A 244 19.87 -8.13 -16.74
C LEU A 244 20.08 -9.59 -17.16
N LYS A 245 19.57 -10.56 -16.38
CA LYS A 245 19.73 -12.01 -16.60
C LYS A 245 21.19 -12.48 -16.65
N ASN A 246 22.11 -11.73 -16.04
CA ASN A 246 23.52 -12.11 -15.91
C ASN A 246 23.73 -12.92 -14.64
N SER A 247 23.26 -14.17 -14.68
CA SER A 247 23.30 -15.10 -13.53
C SER A 247 24.72 -15.38 -13.01
N SER A 248 25.71 -15.39 -13.90
CA SER A 248 27.11 -15.65 -13.51
C SER A 248 27.66 -14.51 -12.65
N ARG A 249 27.49 -13.26 -13.08
CA ARG A 249 27.91 -12.09 -12.33
C ARG A 249 27.16 -11.97 -11.00
N ALA A 250 25.84 -12.11 -11.01
CA ALA A 250 25.04 -12.05 -9.79
C ALA A 250 25.53 -13.08 -8.75
N ARG A 251 25.81 -14.32 -9.16
CA ARG A 251 26.32 -15.39 -8.30
C ARG A 251 27.69 -15.04 -7.69
N GLN A 252 28.61 -14.54 -8.51
CA GLN A 252 29.95 -14.11 -8.06
C GLN A 252 29.87 -12.96 -7.07
N LEU A 253 29.02 -11.97 -7.34
CA LEU A 253 28.84 -10.81 -6.46
C LEU A 253 28.25 -11.20 -5.10
N VAL A 254 27.26 -12.10 -5.06
CA VAL A 254 26.73 -12.60 -3.78
C VAL A 254 27.82 -13.29 -2.96
N GLN A 255 28.55 -14.21 -3.55
CA GLN A 255 29.62 -14.92 -2.84
C GLN A 255 30.72 -13.96 -2.34
N TYR A 256 31.13 -13.03 -3.18
CA TYR A 256 32.17 -12.05 -2.82
C TYR A 256 31.69 -11.07 -1.74
N GLY A 257 30.46 -10.56 -1.87
CA GLY A 257 29.87 -9.62 -0.92
C GLY A 257 29.62 -10.24 0.47
N LEU A 258 29.11 -11.49 0.51
CA LEU A 258 28.90 -12.22 1.76
C LEU A 258 30.23 -12.45 2.52
N LYS A 259 31.31 -12.67 1.79
CA LYS A 259 32.63 -12.87 2.38
C LYS A 259 33.26 -11.59 2.90
N ASN A 260 33.09 -10.46 2.19
CA ASN A 260 33.92 -9.29 2.39
C ASN A 260 33.16 -8.03 2.86
N TYR A 261 31.83 -7.92 2.61
CA TYR A 261 31.15 -6.63 2.68
C TYR A 261 29.87 -6.58 3.54
N THR A 262 29.49 -7.64 4.22
CA THR A 262 28.28 -7.70 5.03
C THR A 262 28.22 -6.66 6.15
N GLN A 263 29.38 -6.19 6.65
CA GLN A 263 29.46 -5.15 7.67
C GLN A 263 29.04 -3.76 7.17
N TYR A 264 29.01 -3.53 5.87
CA TYR A 264 28.67 -2.22 5.26
C TYR A 264 27.20 -2.09 4.84
N VAL A 265 26.42 -3.16 4.96
CA VAL A 265 25.00 -3.19 4.55
C VAL A 265 24.11 -3.65 5.69
N GLU A 266 22.81 -3.40 5.58
CA GLU A 266 21.82 -3.90 6.53
C GLU A 266 21.55 -5.40 6.35
N GLU A 267 20.99 -6.06 7.38
CA GLU A 267 20.66 -7.49 7.29
C GLU A 267 19.67 -7.80 6.17
N LYS A 268 18.69 -6.89 5.96
CA LYS A 268 17.72 -7.04 4.88
C LYS A 268 18.38 -7.11 3.51
N ASP A 269 19.41 -6.32 3.28
CA ASP A 269 20.14 -6.32 2.01
C ASP A 269 20.89 -7.62 1.79
N ILE A 270 21.44 -8.22 2.87
CA ILE A 270 22.05 -9.55 2.82
C ILE A 270 21.01 -10.60 2.43
N TYR A 271 19.81 -10.52 3.04
CA TYR A 271 18.71 -11.45 2.73
C TYR A 271 18.26 -11.32 1.28
N ASP A 272 18.14 -10.09 0.77
CA ASP A 272 17.79 -9.83 -0.63
C ASP A 272 18.84 -10.44 -1.58
N ALA A 273 20.12 -10.22 -1.32
CA ALA A 273 21.19 -10.78 -2.13
C ALA A 273 21.21 -12.32 -2.12
N VAL A 274 21.01 -12.93 -0.95
CA VAL A 274 20.90 -14.39 -0.82
C VAL A 274 19.67 -14.92 -1.55
N ASN A 275 18.52 -14.23 -1.48
CA ASN A 275 17.31 -14.58 -2.22
C ASN A 275 17.54 -14.55 -3.73
N VAL A 276 18.22 -13.52 -4.24
CA VAL A 276 18.62 -13.48 -5.66
C VAL A 276 19.43 -14.73 -6.00
N TYR A 277 20.43 -15.07 -5.19
CA TYR A 277 21.25 -16.27 -5.43
C TYR A 277 20.43 -17.56 -5.48
N MET A 278 19.48 -17.72 -4.53
CA MET A 278 18.62 -18.90 -4.46
C MET A 278 17.65 -19.00 -5.65
N ASN A 279 17.25 -17.86 -6.21
CA ASN A 279 16.38 -17.78 -7.39
C ASN A 279 17.14 -17.97 -8.72
N LEU A 280 18.46 -17.86 -8.72
CA LEU A 280 19.28 -18.19 -9.88
C LEU A 280 19.25 -19.70 -10.09
N SER A 281 18.43 -20.17 -11.00
CA SER A 281 18.09 -21.56 -11.34
C SER A 281 19.15 -22.62 -11.02
N ASN A 282 18.75 -23.69 -10.36
CA ASN A 282 19.56 -24.85 -9.93
C ASN A 282 20.40 -24.69 -8.66
N SER A 283 20.09 -23.71 -7.77
CA SER A 283 20.72 -23.70 -6.44
C SER A 283 20.30 -24.96 -5.66
N LYS A 284 21.23 -25.88 -5.52
CA LYS A 284 21.04 -27.12 -4.77
C LYS A 284 21.39 -26.90 -3.30
N LYS A 285 20.96 -27.81 -2.43
CA LYS A 285 21.33 -27.85 -1.00
C LYS A 285 22.82 -27.57 -0.75
N TYR A 286 23.69 -28.02 -1.61
CA TYR A 286 25.15 -27.78 -1.55
C TYR A 286 25.52 -26.30 -1.65
N ASP A 287 24.79 -25.54 -2.45
CA ASP A 287 25.05 -24.07 -2.59
C ASP A 287 24.78 -23.30 -1.30
N ILE A 288 23.78 -23.71 -0.51
CA ILE A 288 23.47 -23.09 0.78
C ILE A 288 24.62 -23.30 1.78
N ASP A 289 25.23 -24.50 1.79
CA ASP A 289 26.37 -24.79 2.65
C ASP A 289 27.56 -23.90 2.30
N VAL A 290 27.86 -23.74 1.02
CA VAL A 290 28.91 -22.82 0.54
C VAL A 290 28.62 -21.37 0.98
N LEU A 291 27.38 -20.87 0.82
CA LEU A 291 27.04 -19.54 1.26
C LEU A 291 27.21 -19.36 2.77
N TYR A 292 26.81 -20.36 3.55
CA TYR A 292 26.98 -20.34 5.00
C TYR A 292 28.43 -20.27 5.44
N ASP A 293 29.29 -21.09 4.81
CA ASP A 293 30.69 -21.18 5.18
C ASP A 293 31.48 -19.90 4.87
N ILE A 294 31.18 -19.25 3.74
CA ILE A 294 31.85 -18.01 3.35
C ILE A 294 31.30 -16.75 4.04
N SER A 295 30.06 -16.78 4.58
CA SER A 295 29.43 -15.62 5.18
C SER A 295 30.09 -15.20 6.49
N SER A 296 30.13 -13.88 6.71
CA SER A 296 30.43 -13.32 8.03
C SER A 296 29.26 -13.60 9.01
N PRO A 297 29.41 -13.34 10.31
CA PRO A 297 28.36 -13.62 11.29
C PRO A 297 27.01 -12.95 10.98
N LYS A 298 27.03 -11.77 10.38
CA LYS A 298 25.83 -11.03 10.01
C LYS A 298 25.09 -11.74 8.86
N GLY A 299 23.82 -12.11 9.07
CA GLY A 299 23.01 -12.84 8.10
C GLY A 299 23.16 -14.36 8.09
N LYS A 300 24.07 -14.93 8.90
CA LYS A 300 24.23 -16.40 8.99
C LYS A 300 22.98 -17.13 9.48
N ASP A 301 22.23 -16.54 10.39
CA ASP A 301 20.98 -17.09 10.91
C ASP A 301 19.94 -17.28 9.79
N TYR A 302 19.85 -16.32 8.87
CA TYR A 302 19.01 -16.45 7.69
C TYR A 302 19.43 -17.58 6.77
N ILE A 303 20.72 -17.62 6.39
CA ILE A 303 21.25 -18.67 5.52
C ILE A 303 21.07 -20.06 6.18
N TRP A 304 21.28 -20.14 7.50
CA TRP A 304 21.04 -21.39 8.24
C TRP A 304 19.55 -21.77 8.24
N SER A 305 18.64 -20.80 8.31
CA SER A 305 17.20 -21.10 8.20
C SER A 305 16.86 -21.74 6.86
N LEU A 306 17.41 -21.22 5.75
CA LEU A 306 17.25 -21.81 4.42
C LEU A 306 17.81 -23.24 4.34
N LYS A 307 18.95 -23.49 5.01
CA LYS A 307 19.51 -24.83 5.13
C LYS A 307 18.58 -25.79 5.86
N CYS A 308 17.95 -25.33 6.95
CA CYS A 308 17.00 -26.13 7.70
C CYS A 308 15.73 -26.42 6.88
N ASP A 309 15.23 -25.43 6.15
CA ASP A 309 14.04 -25.58 5.30
C ASP A 309 14.28 -26.57 4.14
N ALA A 310 15.49 -26.59 3.60
CA ALA A 310 15.92 -27.53 2.56
C ALA A 310 16.34 -28.92 3.08
N ALA A 311 16.40 -29.13 4.40
CA ALA A 311 16.79 -30.38 5.01
C ALA A 311 15.70 -31.46 4.85
N SER A 312 16.10 -32.73 4.77
CA SER A 312 15.12 -33.83 4.85
C SER A 312 14.43 -33.81 6.23
N ALA A 313 13.20 -34.34 6.29
CA ALA A 313 12.41 -34.34 7.51
C ALA A 313 13.12 -34.96 8.72
N GLU A 314 14.03 -35.90 8.49
CA GLU A 314 14.82 -36.55 9.51
C GLU A 314 15.84 -35.59 10.16
N TYR A 315 16.47 -34.74 9.36
CA TYR A 315 17.51 -33.81 9.81
C TYR A 315 16.96 -32.42 10.14
N GLN A 316 15.76 -32.07 9.72
CA GLN A 316 15.19 -30.76 9.83
C GLN A 316 15.02 -30.31 11.29
N VAL A 317 14.53 -31.21 12.15
CA VAL A 317 14.30 -30.93 13.58
C VAL A 317 15.61 -30.63 14.31
N GLU A 318 16.65 -31.40 14.05
CA GLU A 318 17.97 -31.17 14.65
C GLU A 318 18.60 -29.87 14.12
N CYS A 319 18.37 -29.56 12.84
CA CYS A 319 18.81 -28.31 12.24
C CYS A 319 18.15 -27.09 12.92
N TYR A 320 16.83 -27.07 13.09
CA TYR A 320 16.13 -25.99 13.80
C TYR A 320 16.57 -25.87 15.26
N LYS A 321 16.83 -26.98 15.93
CA LYS A 321 17.34 -26.95 17.31
C LYS A 321 18.71 -26.25 17.38
N LYS A 322 19.62 -26.58 16.47
CA LYS A 322 20.92 -25.92 16.38
C LYS A 322 20.80 -24.45 16.02
N LEU A 323 19.93 -24.08 15.05
CA LEU A 323 19.66 -22.70 14.68
C LEU A 323 19.19 -21.88 15.89
N TYR A 324 18.19 -22.36 16.61
CA TYR A 324 17.69 -21.69 17.81
C TYR A 324 18.74 -21.55 18.90
N LEU A 325 19.55 -22.60 19.15
CA LEU A 325 20.59 -22.55 20.18
C LEU A 325 21.70 -21.55 19.87
N ASN A 326 22.06 -21.39 18.59
CA ASN A 326 23.12 -20.47 18.19
C ASN A 326 22.62 -19.02 17.98
N TYR A 327 21.32 -18.83 17.63
CA TYR A 327 20.72 -17.52 17.37
C TYR A 327 19.40 -17.33 18.13
N PRO A 328 19.44 -17.40 19.49
CA PRO A 328 18.21 -17.45 20.31
C PRO A 328 17.37 -16.18 20.30
N ASN A 329 17.92 -15.06 19.85
CA ASN A 329 17.26 -13.74 19.82
C ASN A 329 16.96 -13.25 18.39
N SER A 330 17.34 -14.02 17.37
CA SER A 330 17.07 -13.65 16.00
C SER A 330 15.65 -14.03 15.57
N LEU A 331 15.14 -13.37 14.53
CA LEU A 331 13.85 -13.70 13.90
C LEU A 331 13.84 -15.19 13.45
N TYR A 332 14.94 -15.66 12.88
CA TYR A 332 15.03 -17.04 12.36
C TYR A 332 15.19 -18.07 13.47
N GLY A 333 15.84 -17.69 14.57
CA GLY A 333 15.85 -18.49 15.80
C GLY A 333 14.45 -18.63 16.41
N ALA A 334 13.68 -17.53 16.46
CA ALA A 334 12.29 -17.57 16.89
C ALA A 334 11.43 -18.47 15.99
N ASN A 335 11.57 -18.36 14.68
CA ASN A 335 10.86 -19.23 13.73
C ASN A 335 11.25 -20.70 13.88
N ALA A 336 12.55 -20.97 14.09
CA ALA A 336 13.03 -22.33 14.37
C ALA A 336 12.41 -22.92 15.63
N MET A 337 12.30 -22.12 16.70
CA MET A 337 11.63 -22.53 17.95
C MET A 337 10.14 -22.84 17.73
N ALA A 338 9.43 -22.02 16.94
CA ALA A 338 8.03 -22.28 16.57
C ALA A 338 7.87 -23.56 15.74
N ASN A 339 8.79 -23.84 14.81
CA ASN A 339 8.83 -25.09 14.04
C ASN A 339 9.07 -26.31 14.94
N LEU A 340 9.99 -26.21 15.92
CA LEU A 340 10.22 -27.26 16.92
C LEU A 340 8.98 -27.50 17.78
N PHE A 341 8.30 -26.44 18.21
CA PHE A 341 7.04 -26.53 18.92
C PHE A 341 6.01 -27.36 18.12
N PHE A 342 5.81 -27.00 16.86
CA PHE A 342 4.81 -27.69 16.02
C PHE A 342 5.23 -29.13 15.67
N ASP A 343 6.52 -29.43 15.54
CA ASP A 343 7.01 -30.80 15.39
C ASP A 343 6.60 -31.67 16.59
N ARG A 344 6.68 -31.14 17.82
CA ARG A 344 6.22 -31.86 19.02
C ARG A 344 4.71 -32.08 19.00
N ILE A 345 3.92 -31.11 18.52
CA ILE A 345 2.48 -31.27 18.33
C ILE A 345 2.18 -32.43 17.37
N LYS A 346 2.83 -32.48 16.21
CA LYS A 346 2.67 -33.56 15.21
C LYS A 346 3.01 -34.95 15.80
N LYS A 347 4.04 -35.01 16.62
CA LYS A 347 4.49 -36.24 17.29
C LYS A 347 3.70 -36.64 18.51
N ARG A 348 2.68 -35.85 18.89
CA ARG A 348 1.88 -36.05 20.12
C ARG A 348 2.72 -35.93 21.41
N ASP A 349 3.91 -35.34 21.32
CA ASP A 349 4.78 -35.06 22.46
C ASP A 349 4.36 -33.76 23.17
N TYR A 350 3.15 -33.79 23.73
CA TYR A 350 2.50 -32.60 24.29
C TYR A 350 3.27 -32.00 25.48
N LYS A 351 3.96 -32.83 26.28
CA LYS A 351 4.78 -32.35 27.39
C LYS A 351 5.90 -31.42 26.92
N ASN A 352 6.64 -31.83 25.91
CA ASN A 352 7.73 -30.99 25.36
C ASN A 352 7.16 -29.84 24.52
N ALA A 353 6.04 -30.04 23.81
CA ALA A 353 5.36 -28.94 23.11
C ALA A 353 4.98 -27.81 24.07
N VAL A 354 4.33 -28.11 25.19
CA VAL A 354 3.92 -27.10 26.18
C VAL A 354 5.14 -26.34 26.73
N LYS A 355 6.24 -27.06 27.03
CA LYS A 355 7.48 -26.41 27.47
C LYS A 355 8.01 -25.42 26.43
N ILE A 356 8.19 -25.87 25.19
CA ILE A 356 8.72 -25.03 24.10
C ILE A 356 7.79 -23.86 23.82
N GLY A 357 6.46 -24.08 23.80
CA GLY A 357 5.47 -23.04 23.52
C GLY A 357 5.43 -21.95 24.60
N LYS A 358 5.49 -22.33 25.89
CA LYS A 358 5.58 -21.37 27.00
C LYS A 358 6.88 -20.57 26.95
N ASP A 359 8.00 -21.23 26.69
CA ASP A 359 9.30 -20.57 26.52
C ASP A 359 9.29 -19.61 25.33
N TYR A 360 8.61 -19.98 24.22
CA TYR A 360 8.43 -19.10 23.07
C TYR A 360 7.66 -17.84 23.44
N LEU A 361 6.49 -17.97 24.07
CA LEU A 361 5.66 -16.82 24.43
C LEU A 361 6.33 -15.90 25.44
N ASN A 362 7.15 -16.45 26.35
CA ASN A 362 7.93 -15.65 27.30
C ASN A 362 8.99 -14.78 26.61
N LYS A 363 9.59 -15.26 25.52
CA LYS A 363 10.64 -14.54 24.79
C LYS A 363 10.11 -13.69 23.63
N PHE A 364 9.05 -14.15 22.95
CA PHE A 364 8.56 -13.60 21.68
C PHE A 364 7.04 -13.41 21.73
N SER A 365 6.51 -12.79 22.78
CA SER A 365 5.06 -12.63 22.97
C SER A 365 4.33 -11.92 21.82
N SER A 366 5.01 -11.03 21.09
CA SER A 366 4.51 -10.31 19.91
C SER A 366 5.11 -10.82 18.59
N GLY A 367 5.87 -11.92 18.63
CA GLY A 367 6.50 -12.49 17.43
C GLY A 367 5.47 -13.02 16.42
N ASN A 368 5.87 -13.11 15.15
CA ASN A 368 4.99 -13.53 14.05
C ASN A 368 4.31 -14.88 14.28
N SER A 369 4.96 -15.80 14.99
CA SER A 369 4.39 -17.12 15.33
C SER A 369 3.66 -17.18 16.66
N ALA A 370 3.63 -16.09 17.45
CA ALA A 370 2.96 -16.07 18.75
C ALA A 370 1.47 -16.45 18.68
N PRO A 371 0.67 -15.95 17.71
CA PRO A 371 -0.73 -16.36 17.57
C PRO A 371 -0.90 -17.86 17.34
N MET A 372 -0.02 -18.46 16.54
CA MET A 372 -0.01 -19.90 16.27
C MET A 372 0.33 -20.68 17.54
N VAL A 373 1.41 -20.31 18.21
CA VAL A 373 1.87 -20.99 19.43
C VAL A 373 0.81 -20.92 20.52
N MET A 374 0.20 -19.75 20.73
CA MET A 374 -0.82 -19.54 21.74
C MET A 374 -2.08 -20.37 21.47
N PHE A 375 -2.58 -20.36 20.21
CA PHE A 375 -3.71 -21.18 19.80
C PHE A 375 -3.44 -22.68 20.01
N TRP A 376 -2.27 -23.17 19.60
CA TRP A 376 -1.93 -24.59 19.73
C TRP A 376 -1.66 -25.03 21.18
N LEU A 377 -1.22 -24.14 22.05
CA LEU A 377 -1.20 -24.41 23.51
C LEU A 377 -2.63 -24.63 24.02
N GLY A 378 -3.58 -23.80 23.58
CA GLY A 378 -5.00 -24.02 23.86
C GLY A 378 -5.50 -25.38 23.35
N LYS A 379 -5.17 -25.76 22.11
CA LYS A 379 -5.53 -27.06 21.53
C LYS A 379 -4.94 -28.24 22.32
N VAL A 380 -3.71 -28.12 22.84
CA VAL A 380 -3.09 -29.16 23.66
C VAL A 380 -3.78 -29.24 25.02
N ALA A 381 -4.10 -28.11 25.65
CA ALA A 381 -4.84 -28.08 26.91
C ALA A 381 -6.26 -28.69 26.74
N GLU A 382 -6.96 -28.38 25.63
CA GLU A 382 -8.26 -28.97 25.28
C GLU A 382 -8.18 -30.49 25.17
N ARG A 383 -7.16 -31.02 24.45
CA ARG A 383 -6.93 -32.47 24.30
C ARG A 383 -6.59 -33.18 25.60
N ASN A 384 -6.03 -32.46 26.57
CA ASN A 384 -5.73 -32.95 27.90
C ASN A 384 -6.88 -32.71 28.91
N ASN A 385 -8.06 -32.24 28.44
CA ASN A 385 -9.23 -31.91 29.25
C ASN A 385 -8.94 -30.86 30.36
N ASN A 386 -7.93 -30.00 30.14
CA ASN A 386 -7.63 -28.89 31.03
C ASN A 386 -8.47 -27.66 30.65
N TYR A 387 -9.69 -27.57 31.21
CA TYR A 387 -10.68 -26.55 30.87
C TYR A 387 -10.18 -25.12 31.09
N GLU A 388 -9.58 -24.85 32.22
CA GLU A 388 -9.13 -23.50 32.59
C GLU A 388 -8.05 -23.00 31.64
N GLU A 389 -7.05 -23.83 31.35
CA GLU A 389 -5.91 -23.47 30.53
C GLU A 389 -6.30 -23.26 29.04
N TYR A 390 -7.18 -24.11 28.46
CA TYR A 390 -7.57 -23.88 27.06
C TYR A 390 -8.46 -22.65 26.91
N MET A 391 -9.35 -22.37 27.89
CA MET A 391 -10.18 -21.17 27.88
C MET A 391 -9.32 -19.91 27.96
N GLU A 392 -8.28 -19.93 28.80
CA GLU A 392 -7.32 -18.82 28.90
C GLU A 392 -6.60 -18.59 27.57
N TYR A 393 -5.97 -19.60 26.99
CA TYR A 393 -5.21 -19.46 25.76
C TYR A 393 -6.07 -19.01 24.58
N TYR A 394 -7.27 -19.56 24.42
CA TYR A 394 -8.15 -19.14 23.33
C TYR A 394 -8.64 -17.71 23.49
N LYS A 395 -9.03 -17.29 24.71
CA LYS A 395 -9.41 -15.90 24.98
C LYS A 395 -8.24 -14.94 24.74
N ARG A 396 -7.05 -15.29 25.16
CA ARG A 396 -5.83 -14.50 24.91
C ARG A 396 -5.52 -14.41 23.41
N THR A 397 -5.63 -15.52 22.67
CA THR A 397 -5.40 -15.51 21.23
C THR A 397 -6.33 -14.52 20.54
N ILE A 398 -7.60 -14.46 20.94
CA ILE A 398 -8.59 -13.52 20.37
C ILE A 398 -8.28 -12.07 20.78
N ALA A 399 -7.92 -11.84 22.06
CA ALA A 399 -7.69 -10.51 22.60
C ALA A 399 -6.38 -9.89 22.11
N GLU A 400 -5.28 -10.67 22.11
CA GLU A 400 -3.95 -10.18 21.77
C GLU A 400 -3.72 -10.12 20.25
N PHE A 401 -4.37 -10.99 19.48
CA PHE A 401 -4.21 -11.09 18.01
C PHE A 401 -5.54 -11.07 17.26
N PRO A 402 -6.42 -10.10 17.52
CA PRO A 402 -7.82 -10.13 17.07
C PRO A 402 -8.02 -10.25 15.56
N ASP A 403 -7.05 -9.84 14.75
CA ASP A 403 -7.12 -9.82 13.27
C ASP A 403 -6.51 -11.04 12.62
N ASN A 404 -6.08 -12.03 13.43
CA ASN A 404 -5.32 -13.17 12.97
C ASN A 404 -6.22 -14.37 12.66
N TYR A 405 -5.78 -15.24 11.75
CA TYR A 405 -6.41 -16.54 11.47
C TYR A 405 -6.64 -17.38 12.75
N TYR A 406 -5.66 -17.39 13.66
CA TYR A 406 -5.76 -18.19 14.89
C TYR A 406 -6.77 -17.62 15.89
N ALA A 407 -7.02 -16.31 15.88
CA ALA A 407 -8.12 -15.74 16.66
C ALA A 407 -9.48 -16.26 16.19
N TYR A 408 -9.68 -16.35 14.86
CA TYR A 408 -10.86 -16.96 14.28
C TYR A 408 -11.00 -18.43 14.72
N ARG A 409 -9.93 -19.22 14.62
CA ARG A 409 -9.97 -20.63 15.01
C ARG A 409 -10.21 -20.81 16.51
N ALA A 410 -9.63 -19.94 17.35
CA ALA A 410 -9.88 -19.90 18.79
C ALA A 410 -11.36 -19.57 19.11
N TYR A 411 -11.96 -18.64 18.36
CA TYR A 411 -13.38 -18.31 18.51
C TYR A 411 -14.28 -19.49 18.16
N ILE A 412 -14.01 -20.18 17.04
CA ILE A 412 -14.73 -21.41 16.65
C ILE A 412 -14.62 -22.48 17.75
N ALA A 413 -13.43 -22.70 18.32
CA ALA A 413 -13.20 -23.66 19.38
C ALA A 413 -13.95 -23.30 20.67
N LEU A 414 -13.89 -22.03 21.11
CA LEU A 414 -14.61 -21.55 22.29
C LEU A 414 -16.15 -21.68 22.18
N LYS A 415 -16.69 -21.52 21.02
CA LYS A 415 -18.13 -21.68 20.75
C LYS A 415 -18.52 -23.13 20.49
N HIS A 416 -17.56 -24.08 20.60
CA HIS A 416 -17.77 -25.52 20.31
C HIS A 416 -18.43 -25.79 18.97
N LEU A 417 -18.13 -24.94 17.96
CA LEU A 417 -18.72 -25.08 16.63
C LEU A 417 -18.02 -26.19 15.86
N LYS A 418 -18.81 -27.12 15.32
CA LYS A 418 -18.30 -28.20 14.46
C LYS A 418 -18.01 -27.73 13.03
N THR A 419 -18.48 -26.56 12.66
CA THR A 419 -18.31 -25.97 11.33
C THR A 419 -17.08 -25.08 11.26
N THR A 420 -16.56 -24.90 10.03
CA THR A 420 -15.52 -23.91 9.73
C THR A 420 -16.09 -22.54 9.41
N LEU A 421 -17.40 -22.43 9.28
CA LEU A 421 -18.10 -21.18 8.97
C LEU A 421 -19.09 -20.83 10.07
N LEU A 422 -19.36 -19.55 10.23
CA LEU A 422 -20.30 -19.03 11.22
C LEU A 422 -21.74 -18.93 10.69
N ASN A 423 -21.97 -19.24 9.40
CA ASN A 423 -23.27 -19.14 8.71
C ASN A 423 -23.96 -17.78 8.95
N ALA A 424 -23.20 -16.73 8.91
CA ALA A 424 -23.67 -15.38 9.20
C ALA A 424 -23.52 -14.50 7.96
N SER A 425 -24.63 -13.99 7.46
CA SER A 425 -24.65 -13.03 6.35
C SER A 425 -24.35 -11.63 6.86
N ILE A 426 -23.39 -10.97 6.25
CA ILE A 426 -23.16 -9.55 6.45
C ILE A 426 -24.25 -8.75 5.74
N LYS A 427 -24.61 -7.58 6.31
CA LYS A 427 -25.52 -6.65 5.62
C LYS A 427 -24.68 -5.62 4.88
N PRO A 428 -24.92 -5.42 3.58
CA PRO A 428 -24.27 -4.35 2.84
C PRO A 428 -24.45 -3.01 3.53
N GLN A 429 -23.37 -2.28 3.71
CA GLN A 429 -23.37 -0.92 4.23
C GLN A 429 -22.40 -0.11 3.38
N PRO A 430 -22.81 1.09 2.92
CA PRO A 430 -21.95 1.92 2.10
C PRO A 430 -20.66 2.27 2.84
N VAL A 431 -19.59 2.43 2.10
CA VAL A 431 -18.34 3.00 2.63
C VAL A 431 -18.55 4.50 2.76
N GLU A 432 -18.85 4.91 4.00
CA GLU A 432 -19.06 6.30 4.34
C GLU A 432 -17.72 7.05 4.47
N TYR A 433 -17.77 8.37 4.50
CA TYR A 433 -16.62 9.20 4.83
C TYR A 433 -16.00 8.73 6.16
N PRO A 434 -14.66 8.60 6.27
CA PRO A 434 -14.02 7.89 7.37
C PRO A 434 -14.18 8.52 8.76
N TYR A 435 -14.69 9.74 8.85
CA TYR A 435 -14.84 10.46 10.12
C TYR A 435 -16.28 10.92 10.36
N LYS A 436 -16.85 10.57 11.52
CA LYS A 436 -18.24 10.89 11.89
C LYS A 436 -18.49 12.36 12.24
N ASN A 437 -17.47 13.09 12.70
CA ASN A 437 -17.61 14.41 13.35
C ASN A 437 -16.99 15.55 12.53
N ILE A 438 -17.15 15.56 11.21
CA ILE A 438 -16.75 16.71 10.41
C ILE A 438 -17.85 17.76 10.48
N SER A 439 -17.46 19.00 10.77
CA SER A 439 -18.35 20.15 10.66
C SER A 439 -18.84 20.30 9.22
N LYS A 440 -20.16 20.49 9.03
CA LYS A 440 -20.73 20.81 7.70
C LYS A 440 -20.15 22.09 7.12
N GLU A 441 -19.51 22.91 7.95
CA GLU A 441 -18.80 24.13 7.52
C GLU A 441 -17.37 23.86 7.04
N ASP A 442 -16.86 22.64 7.23
CA ASP A 442 -15.54 22.25 6.74
C ASP A 442 -15.53 22.19 5.21
N VAL A 443 -14.49 22.74 4.61
CA VAL A 443 -14.32 22.76 3.17
C VAL A 443 -14.16 21.35 2.60
N ILE A 444 -13.50 20.45 3.34
CA ILE A 444 -13.33 19.04 2.97
C ILE A 444 -14.72 18.37 2.82
N PHE A 445 -15.62 18.60 3.78
CA PHE A 445 -16.99 18.08 3.70
C PHE A 445 -17.73 18.62 2.48
N LYS A 446 -17.59 19.91 2.18
CA LYS A 446 -18.24 20.55 1.02
C LYS A 446 -17.69 19.99 -0.31
N LEU A 447 -16.39 19.84 -0.43
CA LEU A 447 -15.76 19.24 -1.62
C LEU A 447 -16.20 17.76 -1.79
N ALA A 448 -16.29 17.01 -0.70
CA ALA A 448 -16.81 15.64 -0.71
C ALA A 448 -18.27 15.57 -1.16
N GLN A 449 -19.14 16.47 -0.63
CA GLN A 449 -20.54 16.59 -1.04
C GLN A 449 -20.69 16.97 -2.51
N LEU A 450 -19.81 17.80 -3.04
CA LEU A 450 -19.75 18.21 -4.44
C LEU A 450 -19.11 17.16 -5.36
N GLN A 451 -18.59 16.07 -4.80
CA GLN A 451 -17.84 15.03 -5.53
C GLN A 451 -16.66 15.60 -6.33
N ASP A 452 -16.03 16.66 -5.77
CA ASP A 452 -14.80 17.21 -6.32
C ASP A 452 -13.58 16.47 -5.76
N TYR A 453 -13.50 15.19 -6.11
CA TYR A 453 -12.49 14.27 -5.59
C TYR A 453 -11.06 14.69 -5.94
N ASN A 454 -10.86 15.28 -7.11
CA ASN A 454 -9.53 15.75 -7.53
C ASN A 454 -9.07 16.91 -6.64
N MET A 455 -9.95 17.83 -6.32
CA MET A 455 -9.65 18.95 -5.43
C MET A 455 -9.45 18.47 -4.00
N LEU A 456 -10.29 17.53 -3.55
CA LEU A 456 -10.20 16.94 -2.23
C LEU A 456 -8.87 16.21 -2.02
N GLU A 457 -8.39 15.46 -3.01
CA GLU A 457 -7.10 14.78 -2.99
C GLU A 457 -5.92 15.76 -2.86
N LEU A 458 -6.01 16.94 -3.48
CA LEU A 458 -5.01 17.99 -3.40
C LEU A 458 -4.97 18.73 -2.06
N THR A 459 -6.01 18.59 -1.23
CA THR A 459 -6.21 19.37 0.01
C THR A 459 -6.10 18.52 1.28
N THR A 460 -5.85 17.24 1.16
CA THR A 460 -5.73 16.34 2.31
C THR A 460 -4.44 15.53 2.29
N ASP A 461 -3.80 15.46 3.46
CA ASP A 461 -2.69 14.53 3.71
C ASP A 461 -3.16 13.27 4.46
N ASP A 462 -4.42 13.22 4.86
CA ASP A 462 -4.99 12.09 5.58
C ASP A 462 -5.14 10.86 4.67
N GLU A 463 -4.42 9.78 4.99
CA GLU A 463 -4.38 8.56 4.18
C GLU A 463 -5.76 7.87 4.10
N PHE A 464 -6.61 7.95 5.14
CA PHE A 464 -7.97 7.38 5.08
C PHE A 464 -8.90 8.20 4.21
N VAL A 465 -8.74 9.52 4.20
CA VAL A 465 -9.48 10.39 3.27
C VAL A 465 -9.04 10.12 1.83
N LYS A 466 -7.74 9.99 1.58
CA LYS A 466 -7.22 9.59 0.26
C LYS A 466 -7.76 8.22 -0.16
N SER A 467 -7.72 7.25 0.74
CA SER A 467 -8.32 5.92 0.48
C SER A 467 -9.82 6.03 0.12
N TRP A 468 -10.58 6.83 0.88
CA TRP A 468 -11.99 7.04 0.58
C TRP A 468 -12.22 7.70 -0.78
N ILE A 469 -11.37 8.65 -1.17
CA ILE A 469 -11.40 9.28 -2.50
C ILE A 469 -11.17 8.22 -3.61
N TYR A 470 -10.17 7.38 -3.47
CA TYR A 470 -9.91 6.28 -4.42
C TYR A 470 -11.10 5.33 -4.49
N TYR A 471 -11.71 5.01 -3.35
CA TYR A 471 -12.93 4.21 -3.30
C TYR A 471 -14.06 4.85 -4.13
N GLN A 472 -14.32 6.16 -3.95
CA GLN A 472 -15.34 6.90 -4.68
C GLN A 472 -15.05 7.01 -6.19
N LYS A 473 -13.79 6.92 -6.58
CA LYS A 473 -13.35 6.88 -7.99
C LYS A 473 -13.48 5.47 -8.61
N GLY A 474 -13.84 4.45 -7.83
CA GLY A 474 -13.88 3.05 -8.28
C GLY A 474 -12.53 2.35 -8.28
N GLU A 475 -11.50 2.98 -7.72
CA GLU A 475 -10.14 2.44 -7.60
C GLU A 475 -10.00 1.59 -6.32
N TYR A 476 -10.83 0.56 -6.19
CA TYR A 476 -11.01 -0.20 -4.94
C TYR A 476 -9.73 -0.85 -4.40
N SER A 477 -8.91 -1.43 -5.28
CA SER A 477 -7.65 -2.06 -4.85
C SER A 477 -6.67 -1.05 -4.29
N HIS A 478 -6.54 0.11 -4.91
CA HIS A 478 -5.69 1.21 -4.43
C HIS A 478 -6.20 1.75 -3.10
N SER A 479 -7.51 2.03 -3.01
CA SER A 479 -8.18 2.45 -1.78
C SER A 479 -7.84 1.51 -0.61
N MET A 480 -8.03 0.22 -0.81
CA MET A 480 -7.82 -0.78 0.22
C MET A 480 -6.36 -0.89 0.68
N LEU A 481 -5.39 -0.81 -0.25
CA LEU A 481 -3.97 -0.85 0.09
C LEU A 481 -3.56 0.36 0.92
N VAL A 482 -3.98 1.57 0.53
CA VAL A 482 -3.72 2.81 1.28
C VAL A 482 -4.33 2.74 2.68
N ALA A 483 -5.60 2.31 2.79
CA ALA A 483 -6.25 2.17 4.10
C ALA A 483 -5.58 1.12 4.98
N ARG A 484 -5.15 -0.02 4.43
CA ARG A 484 -4.44 -1.07 5.16
C ARG A 484 -3.13 -0.53 5.73
N ASP A 485 -2.32 0.10 4.90
CA ASP A 485 -1.01 0.63 5.30
C ASP A 485 -1.16 1.75 6.34
N ALA A 486 -2.19 2.59 6.21
CA ALA A 486 -2.55 3.59 7.22
C ALA A 486 -2.99 2.94 8.53
N MET A 487 -3.81 1.87 8.47
CA MET A 487 -4.29 1.14 9.65
C MET A 487 -3.15 0.45 10.42
N GLU A 488 -2.15 -0.07 9.70
CA GLU A 488 -0.99 -0.72 10.31
C GLU A 488 -0.11 0.25 11.11
N LYS A 489 -0.10 1.54 10.77
CA LYS A 489 0.63 2.59 11.48
C LYS A 489 -0.04 3.04 12.78
N LEU A 490 -1.33 2.74 12.97
CA LEU A 490 -2.08 3.17 14.15
C LEU A 490 -1.78 2.31 15.40
N THR A 491 -1.47 2.97 16.50
CA THR A 491 -1.29 2.32 17.81
C THR A 491 -1.91 3.20 18.90
N PRO A 492 -2.95 2.73 19.61
CA PRO A 492 -3.68 1.49 19.38
C PRO A 492 -4.51 1.52 18.09
N ARG A 493 -4.82 0.35 17.54
CA ARG A 493 -5.76 0.24 16.43
C ARG A 493 -7.18 0.59 16.88
N PRO A 494 -7.99 1.24 16.02
CA PRO A 494 -9.36 1.60 16.37
C PRO A 494 -10.24 0.36 16.56
N GLU A 495 -11.35 0.53 17.30
CA GLU A 495 -12.37 -0.51 17.43
C GLU A 495 -12.99 -0.89 16.08
N ARG A 496 -13.56 -2.10 15.98
CA ARG A 496 -14.13 -2.62 14.73
C ARG A 496 -15.35 -1.85 14.22
N SER A 497 -16.02 -1.11 15.07
CA SER A 497 -17.12 -0.21 14.70
C SER A 497 -16.66 1.08 13.98
N ASP A 498 -15.36 1.34 13.94
CA ASP A 498 -14.80 2.51 13.26
C ASP A 498 -14.94 2.37 11.73
N LEU A 499 -15.40 3.44 11.08
CA LEU A 499 -15.68 3.45 9.63
C LEU A 499 -14.45 3.17 8.77
N ARG A 500 -13.26 3.50 9.26
CA ARG A 500 -11.98 3.25 8.55
C ARG A 500 -11.73 1.78 8.23
N TRP A 501 -12.26 0.86 9.06
CA TRP A 501 -12.19 -0.57 8.76
C TRP A 501 -12.94 -0.98 7.49
N ARG A 502 -13.98 -0.24 7.11
CA ARG A 502 -14.74 -0.51 5.87
C ARG A 502 -13.93 -0.19 4.61
N LEU A 503 -12.96 0.73 4.71
CA LEU A 503 -11.99 0.98 3.63
C LEU A 503 -10.98 -0.18 3.51
N VAL A 504 -10.58 -0.80 4.63
CA VAL A 504 -9.68 -1.96 4.63
C VAL A 504 -10.39 -3.24 4.17
N TYR A 505 -11.69 -3.35 4.46
CA TYR A 505 -12.54 -4.49 4.14
C TYR A 505 -13.83 -4.02 3.44
N PRO A 506 -13.73 -3.51 2.20
CA PRO A 506 -14.89 -3.08 1.44
C PRO A 506 -15.75 -4.29 1.03
N ILE A 507 -17.01 -4.01 0.68
CA ILE A 507 -18.01 -5.03 0.31
C ILE A 507 -18.50 -4.86 -1.14
N ASP A 508 -17.61 -4.40 -2.00
CA ASP A 508 -17.93 -4.23 -3.41
C ASP A 508 -18.25 -5.58 -4.07
N TYR A 509 -19.11 -5.55 -5.07
CA TYR A 509 -19.63 -6.74 -5.75
C TYR A 509 -20.37 -7.73 -4.85
N TYR A 510 -20.77 -7.33 -3.63
CA TYR A 510 -21.42 -8.26 -2.70
C TYR A 510 -22.83 -8.67 -3.16
N ASP A 511 -23.54 -7.78 -3.85
CA ASP A 511 -24.86 -8.08 -4.42
C ASP A 511 -24.75 -9.13 -5.54
N GLU A 512 -23.75 -9.04 -6.40
CA GLU A 512 -23.46 -10.05 -7.42
C GLU A 512 -23.02 -11.37 -6.77
N ILE A 513 -22.22 -11.32 -5.71
CA ILE A 513 -21.87 -12.51 -4.95
C ILE A 513 -23.10 -13.16 -4.37
N LEU A 514 -24.02 -12.42 -3.73
CA LEU A 514 -25.27 -12.94 -3.20
C LEU A 514 -26.13 -13.60 -4.28
N GLN A 515 -26.19 -12.99 -5.47
CA GLN A 515 -26.95 -13.50 -6.59
C GLN A 515 -26.43 -14.86 -7.09
N TYR A 516 -25.11 -15.08 -7.08
CA TYR A 516 -24.46 -16.25 -7.68
C TYR A 516 -23.85 -17.23 -6.67
N SER A 517 -23.87 -16.95 -5.37
CA SER A 517 -23.27 -17.82 -4.36
C SER A 517 -24.01 -19.17 -4.18
N GLY A 518 -25.31 -19.20 -4.44
CA GLY A 518 -26.10 -20.42 -4.23
C GLY A 518 -26.01 -20.92 -2.78
N GLU A 519 -25.48 -22.11 -2.58
CA GLU A 519 -25.23 -22.70 -1.24
C GLU A 519 -23.87 -22.30 -0.63
N ASN A 520 -23.04 -21.55 -1.35
CA ASN A 520 -21.77 -21.08 -0.83
C ASN A 520 -22.00 -19.94 0.17
N ASP A 521 -21.16 -19.86 1.20
CA ASP A 521 -21.17 -18.71 2.11
C ASP A 521 -20.70 -17.47 1.37
N SER A 522 -21.59 -16.50 1.18
CA SER A 522 -21.32 -15.27 0.42
C SER A 522 -20.22 -14.41 1.05
N THR A 523 -20.10 -14.43 2.38
CA THR A 523 -19.03 -13.71 3.09
C THR A 523 -17.68 -14.38 2.83
N LEU A 524 -17.64 -15.70 2.74
CA LEU A 524 -16.41 -16.42 2.37
C LEU A 524 -16.03 -16.14 0.91
N MET A 525 -17.01 -16.07 0.00
CA MET A 525 -16.75 -15.72 -1.41
C MET A 525 -16.21 -14.29 -1.53
N LEU A 526 -16.73 -13.36 -0.76
CA LEU A 526 -16.21 -11.99 -0.67
C LEU A 526 -14.76 -11.99 -0.14
N ALA A 527 -14.47 -12.76 0.90
CA ALA A 527 -13.11 -12.89 1.44
C ALA A 527 -12.14 -13.53 0.45
N LEU A 528 -12.60 -14.52 -0.33
CA LEU A 528 -11.84 -15.14 -1.40
C LEU A 528 -11.51 -14.10 -2.49
N MET A 529 -12.51 -13.40 -3.02
CA MET A 529 -12.32 -12.36 -4.04
C MET A 529 -11.33 -11.28 -3.58
N ARG A 530 -11.43 -10.86 -2.30
CA ARG A 530 -10.49 -9.92 -1.71
C ARG A 530 -9.04 -10.41 -1.79
N GLU A 531 -8.78 -11.65 -1.46
CA GLU A 531 -7.42 -12.19 -1.46
C GLU A 531 -6.90 -12.52 -2.88
N GLU A 532 -7.80 -12.71 -3.86
CA GLU A 532 -7.44 -12.98 -5.25
C GLU A 532 -7.05 -11.71 -6.01
N SER A 533 -7.85 -10.66 -5.96
CA SER A 533 -7.69 -9.50 -6.82
C SER A 533 -7.67 -8.15 -6.11
N TYR A 534 -7.92 -8.12 -4.80
CA TYR A 534 -8.22 -6.87 -4.10
C TYR A 534 -9.33 -6.05 -4.79
N PHE A 535 -10.38 -6.73 -5.30
CA PHE A 535 -11.50 -6.15 -6.05
C PHE A 535 -11.10 -5.45 -7.37
N ASN A 536 -9.97 -5.80 -7.95
CA ASN A 536 -9.58 -5.29 -9.26
C ASN A 536 -10.15 -6.20 -10.38
N PRO A 537 -11.17 -5.75 -11.15
CA PRO A 537 -11.74 -6.56 -12.22
C PRO A 537 -10.75 -6.81 -13.37
N ASN A 538 -9.72 -5.97 -13.51
CA ASN A 538 -8.71 -6.07 -14.55
C ASN A 538 -7.44 -6.78 -14.07
N ALA A 539 -7.47 -7.41 -12.89
CA ALA A 539 -6.31 -8.12 -12.36
C ALA A 539 -5.91 -9.30 -13.28
N GLN A 540 -4.61 -9.40 -13.55
CA GLN A 540 -4.01 -10.52 -14.27
C GLN A 540 -2.74 -10.94 -13.58
N SER A 541 -2.62 -12.24 -13.24
CA SER A 541 -1.41 -12.79 -12.64
C SER A 541 -0.33 -13.08 -13.68
N SER A 542 0.91 -13.27 -13.24
CA SER A 542 2.03 -13.65 -14.11
C SER A 542 1.84 -15.01 -14.80
N VAL A 543 0.98 -15.87 -14.25
CA VAL A 543 0.62 -17.18 -14.83
C VAL A 543 -0.68 -17.14 -15.62
N GLY A 544 -1.30 -15.97 -15.78
CA GLY A 544 -2.46 -15.75 -16.66
C GLY A 544 -3.83 -15.90 -16.00
N ALA A 545 -3.93 -16.01 -14.67
CA ALA A 545 -5.21 -15.93 -13.97
C ALA A 545 -5.83 -14.53 -14.14
N ARG A 546 -7.18 -14.42 -14.26
CA ARG A 546 -7.84 -13.18 -14.68
C ARG A 546 -9.05 -12.81 -13.83
N GLY A 547 -9.22 -11.50 -13.64
CA GLY A 547 -10.42 -10.87 -13.08
C GLY A 547 -10.55 -11.00 -11.57
N LEU A 548 -11.73 -10.69 -11.06
CA LEU A 548 -12.02 -10.55 -9.62
C LEU A 548 -11.68 -11.81 -8.80
N MET A 549 -12.00 -12.98 -9.34
CA MET A 549 -11.77 -14.27 -8.67
C MET A 549 -10.55 -15.02 -9.23
N GLN A 550 -9.68 -14.35 -10.01
CA GLN A 550 -8.42 -14.88 -10.54
C GLN A 550 -8.55 -16.27 -11.17
N LEU A 551 -9.45 -16.39 -12.11
CA LEU A 551 -9.73 -17.66 -12.79
C LEU A 551 -8.67 -17.94 -13.88
N MET A 552 -8.16 -19.16 -13.89
CA MET A 552 -7.37 -19.66 -15.03
C MET A 552 -8.28 -19.82 -16.25
N PRO A 553 -7.89 -19.27 -17.42
CA PRO A 553 -8.73 -19.27 -18.61
C PRO A 553 -9.30 -20.64 -19.01
N ALA A 554 -8.47 -21.69 -18.96
CA ALA A 554 -8.91 -23.04 -19.29
C ALA A 554 -9.98 -23.58 -18.31
N THR A 555 -9.77 -23.39 -17.00
CA THR A 555 -10.75 -23.76 -15.97
C THR A 555 -12.06 -23.00 -16.13
N ALA A 556 -11.98 -21.70 -16.39
CA ALA A 556 -13.15 -20.87 -16.61
C ALA A 556 -13.94 -21.30 -17.84
N GLN A 557 -13.27 -21.65 -18.93
CA GLN A 557 -13.92 -22.16 -20.16
C GLN A 557 -14.65 -23.49 -19.89
N GLU A 558 -14.04 -24.40 -19.14
CA GLU A 558 -14.63 -25.67 -18.76
C GLU A 558 -15.92 -25.46 -17.93
N ILE A 559 -15.83 -24.66 -16.87
CA ILE A 559 -16.98 -24.35 -15.99
C ILE A 559 -18.08 -23.62 -16.78
N SER A 560 -17.70 -22.60 -17.59
CA SER A 560 -18.66 -21.85 -18.41
C SER A 560 -19.39 -22.76 -19.39
N SER A 561 -18.71 -23.70 -20.01
CA SER A 561 -19.30 -24.66 -20.94
C SER A 561 -20.23 -25.63 -20.21
N GLN A 562 -19.82 -26.16 -19.06
CA GLN A 562 -20.60 -27.09 -18.24
C GLN A 562 -21.93 -26.49 -17.77
N TYR A 563 -21.93 -25.23 -17.38
CA TYR A 563 -23.10 -24.53 -16.83
C TYR A 563 -23.81 -23.61 -17.81
N GLY A 564 -23.33 -23.49 -19.05
CA GLY A 564 -23.96 -22.65 -20.08
C GLY A 564 -23.86 -21.15 -19.80
N PHE A 565 -22.74 -20.64 -19.23
CA PHE A 565 -22.60 -19.24 -18.87
C PHE A 565 -22.23 -18.31 -20.03
N GLY A 566 -21.97 -18.86 -21.22
CA GLY A 566 -21.82 -18.06 -22.45
C GLY A 566 -20.49 -17.33 -22.60
N MET A 567 -19.43 -17.79 -21.95
CA MET A 567 -18.09 -17.25 -22.15
C MET A 567 -17.63 -17.52 -23.59
N THR A 568 -17.24 -16.48 -24.32
CA THR A 568 -16.83 -16.54 -25.74
C THR A 568 -15.36 -16.25 -25.95
N SER A 569 -14.74 -15.51 -25.02
CA SER A 569 -13.35 -15.12 -25.05
C SER A 569 -12.75 -15.16 -23.64
N TYR A 570 -11.45 -15.36 -23.55
CA TYR A 570 -10.73 -15.25 -22.26
C TYR A 570 -10.76 -13.83 -21.68
N ASP A 571 -10.99 -12.81 -22.50
CA ASP A 571 -11.13 -11.43 -22.03
C ASP A 571 -12.50 -11.18 -21.36
N ASP A 572 -13.48 -12.07 -21.57
CA ASP A 572 -14.75 -12.03 -20.83
C ASP A 572 -14.55 -12.20 -19.32
N LEU A 573 -13.41 -12.75 -18.88
CA LEU A 573 -13.05 -12.88 -17.46
C LEU A 573 -12.75 -11.54 -16.78
N PHE A 574 -12.61 -10.45 -17.51
CA PHE A 574 -12.54 -9.10 -16.96
C PHE A 574 -13.93 -8.48 -16.74
N LYS A 575 -15.01 -9.14 -17.15
CA LYS A 575 -16.38 -8.74 -16.85
C LYS A 575 -16.77 -9.21 -15.45
N PRO A 576 -17.04 -8.30 -14.49
CA PRO A 576 -17.27 -8.66 -13.08
C PRO A 576 -18.31 -9.75 -12.88
N GLU A 577 -19.51 -9.57 -13.42
CA GLU A 577 -20.62 -10.48 -13.25
C GLU A 577 -20.29 -11.91 -13.72
N LEU A 578 -19.72 -12.05 -14.92
CA LEU A 578 -19.38 -13.36 -15.47
C LEU A 578 -18.26 -14.02 -14.68
N ASN A 579 -17.26 -13.26 -14.27
CA ASN A 579 -16.14 -13.77 -13.45
C ASN A 579 -16.62 -14.29 -12.10
N ILE A 580 -17.49 -13.54 -11.41
CA ILE A 580 -18.10 -13.93 -10.13
C ILE A 580 -18.94 -15.18 -10.29
N LYS A 581 -19.76 -15.25 -11.33
CA LYS A 581 -20.62 -16.39 -11.62
C LYS A 581 -19.83 -17.68 -11.85
N ILE A 582 -18.79 -17.62 -12.70
CA ILE A 582 -17.90 -18.75 -12.97
C ILE A 582 -17.12 -19.14 -11.72
N GLY A 583 -16.58 -18.17 -10.98
CA GLY A 583 -15.79 -18.41 -9.77
C GLY A 583 -16.57 -19.08 -8.66
N ASN A 584 -17.82 -18.66 -8.43
CA ASN A 584 -18.72 -19.31 -7.47
C ASN A 584 -19.07 -20.75 -7.88
N ALA A 585 -19.33 -21.00 -9.17
CA ALA A 585 -19.59 -22.34 -9.66
C ALA A 585 -18.36 -23.25 -9.52
N TYR A 586 -17.17 -22.74 -9.82
CA TYR A 586 -15.92 -23.45 -9.63
C TYR A 586 -15.68 -23.79 -8.15
N TYR A 587 -15.89 -22.82 -7.25
CA TYR A 587 -15.77 -23.08 -5.82
C TYR A 587 -16.77 -24.16 -5.34
N SER A 588 -18.04 -24.10 -5.80
CA SER A 588 -19.04 -25.11 -5.49
C SER A 588 -18.59 -26.51 -5.95
N GLN A 589 -18.01 -26.62 -7.14
CA GLN A 589 -17.50 -27.89 -7.66
C GLN A 589 -16.36 -28.43 -6.77
N LEU A 590 -15.43 -27.58 -6.36
CA LEU A 590 -14.34 -27.98 -5.45
C LEU A 590 -14.86 -28.42 -4.09
N ARG A 591 -15.83 -27.68 -3.53
CA ARG A 591 -16.45 -27.99 -2.24
C ARG A 591 -17.17 -29.32 -2.27
N ASN A 592 -17.95 -29.58 -3.33
CA ASN A 592 -18.67 -30.86 -3.53
C ASN A 592 -17.71 -32.06 -3.65
N ALA A 593 -16.59 -31.87 -4.33
CA ALA A 593 -15.59 -32.92 -4.52
C ALA A 593 -14.71 -33.17 -3.28
N LEU A 594 -14.76 -32.29 -2.27
CA LEU A 594 -13.90 -32.33 -1.07
C LEU A 594 -14.72 -32.44 0.23
N ASP A 595 -15.73 -33.26 0.26
CA ASP A 595 -16.57 -33.64 1.42
C ASP A 595 -17.25 -32.43 2.08
N GLN A 596 -17.61 -31.41 1.29
CA GLN A 596 -18.23 -30.15 1.76
C GLN A 596 -17.35 -29.36 2.75
N LEU A 597 -16.04 -29.57 2.73
CA LEU A 597 -15.10 -28.91 3.62
C LEU A 597 -14.54 -27.63 3.01
N ASP A 598 -15.00 -26.48 3.45
CA ASP A 598 -14.61 -25.17 2.92
C ASP A 598 -13.11 -24.92 2.99
N ILE A 599 -12.43 -25.35 4.07
CA ILE A 599 -10.97 -25.24 4.17
C ILE A 599 -10.26 -26.03 3.06
N SER A 600 -10.75 -27.23 2.75
CA SER A 600 -10.19 -28.04 1.67
C SER A 600 -10.49 -27.43 0.30
N ALA A 601 -11.68 -26.87 0.11
CA ALA A 601 -12.09 -26.19 -1.12
C ALA A 601 -11.24 -24.93 -1.37
N ILE A 602 -11.01 -24.09 -0.35
CA ILE A 602 -10.11 -22.92 -0.42
C ILE A 602 -8.67 -23.37 -0.73
N ALA A 603 -8.17 -24.42 -0.09
CA ALA A 603 -6.86 -24.97 -0.41
C ALA A 603 -6.76 -25.46 -1.86
N ALA A 604 -7.82 -26.09 -2.39
CA ALA A 604 -7.87 -26.57 -3.76
C ALA A 604 -8.01 -25.45 -4.79
N TYR A 605 -8.66 -24.36 -4.43
CA TYR A 605 -8.80 -23.19 -5.29
C TYR A 605 -7.42 -22.62 -5.69
N ASN A 606 -6.51 -22.53 -4.73
CA ASN A 606 -5.13 -22.06 -4.97
C ASN A 606 -4.19 -23.20 -5.41
N GLY A 607 -4.18 -24.33 -4.70
CA GLY A 607 -3.19 -25.40 -4.88
C GLY A 607 -3.59 -26.51 -5.85
N GLY A 608 -4.84 -26.45 -6.37
CA GLY A 608 -5.41 -27.46 -7.25
C GLY A 608 -5.97 -28.68 -6.51
N ILE A 609 -7.12 -29.19 -6.96
CA ILE A 609 -7.84 -30.31 -6.33
C ILE A 609 -7.00 -31.58 -6.24
N GLY A 610 -6.20 -31.89 -7.26
CA GLY A 610 -5.32 -33.08 -7.26
C GLY A 610 -4.23 -33.02 -6.19
N SER A 611 -3.72 -31.83 -5.88
CA SER A 611 -2.75 -31.64 -4.80
C SER A 611 -3.37 -31.85 -3.43
N VAL A 612 -4.54 -31.25 -3.20
CA VAL A 612 -5.30 -31.42 -1.93
C VAL A 612 -5.71 -32.87 -1.71
N GLY A 613 -6.15 -33.58 -2.75
CA GLY A 613 -6.45 -35.01 -2.66
C GLY A 613 -5.22 -35.83 -2.21
N ARG A 614 -4.05 -35.57 -2.79
CA ARG A 614 -2.79 -36.21 -2.35
C ARG A 614 -2.44 -35.86 -0.90
N TRP A 615 -2.61 -34.63 -0.48
CA TRP A 615 -2.28 -34.21 0.90
C TRP A 615 -3.22 -34.85 1.91
N LYS A 616 -4.52 -34.92 1.64
CA LYS A 616 -5.50 -35.62 2.50
C LYS A 616 -5.14 -37.10 2.71
N ASN A 617 -4.61 -37.75 1.70
CA ASN A 617 -4.25 -39.18 1.77
C ASN A 617 -2.87 -39.42 2.43
N ASN A 618 -1.92 -38.51 2.26
CA ASN A 618 -0.53 -38.74 2.66
C ASN A 618 -0.16 -38.13 4.01
N VAL A 619 -0.98 -37.18 4.53
CA VAL A 619 -0.70 -36.48 5.79
C VAL A 619 -1.63 -37.01 6.88
N LYS A 620 -1.06 -37.45 8.01
CA LYS A 620 -1.84 -37.81 9.18
C LYS A 620 -2.24 -36.56 9.94
N TYR A 621 -3.52 -36.30 10.03
CA TYR A 621 -4.08 -35.19 10.82
C TYR A 621 -5.33 -35.68 11.59
N SER A 622 -5.59 -35.07 12.75
CA SER A 622 -6.73 -35.42 13.59
C SER A 622 -7.91 -34.47 13.40
N ASP A 623 -7.62 -33.27 12.93
CA ASP A 623 -8.65 -32.24 12.69
C ASP A 623 -8.18 -31.26 11.59
N THR A 624 -9.09 -30.37 11.22
CA THR A 624 -8.89 -29.38 10.15
C THR A 624 -7.71 -28.43 10.44
N ASP A 625 -7.47 -28.06 11.70
CA ASP A 625 -6.36 -27.17 12.06
C ASP A 625 -5.00 -27.84 11.79
N GLU A 626 -4.88 -29.11 12.12
CA GLU A 626 -3.67 -29.88 11.79
C GLU A 626 -3.48 -30.04 10.30
N PHE A 627 -4.56 -30.25 9.53
CA PHE A 627 -4.48 -30.31 8.07
C PHE A 627 -3.89 -29.03 7.50
N VAL A 628 -4.41 -27.84 7.91
CA VAL A 628 -3.90 -26.55 7.43
C VAL A 628 -2.41 -26.38 7.73
N GLU A 629 -1.96 -26.72 8.95
CA GLU A 629 -0.55 -26.58 9.31
C GLU A 629 0.38 -27.53 8.54
N GLN A 630 -0.17 -28.65 8.05
CA GLN A 630 0.59 -29.66 7.34
C GLN A 630 0.46 -29.57 5.81
N ILE A 631 -0.21 -28.55 5.27
CA ILE A 631 -0.21 -28.27 3.83
C ILE A 631 1.26 -28.05 3.39
N PRO A 632 1.77 -28.88 2.44
CA PRO A 632 3.19 -28.82 2.07
C PRO A 632 3.56 -27.55 1.30
N TYR A 633 2.63 -26.99 0.52
CA TYR A 633 2.86 -25.79 -0.25
C TYR A 633 2.65 -24.55 0.65
N MET A 634 3.74 -23.85 0.94
CA MET A 634 3.70 -22.68 1.82
C MET A 634 2.76 -21.59 1.29
N GLU A 635 2.74 -21.39 -0.02
CA GLU A 635 1.81 -20.46 -0.67
C GLU A 635 0.36 -20.82 -0.35
N THR A 636 -0.04 -22.05 -0.60
CA THR A 636 -1.42 -22.51 -0.36
C THR A 636 -1.76 -22.49 1.14
N LYS A 637 -0.84 -22.87 2.02
CA LYS A 637 -1.03 -22.77 3.48
C LYS A 637 -1.33 -21.32 3.89
N ASN A 638 -0.53 -20.38 3.42
CA ASN A 638 -0.69 -18.96 3.71
C ASN A 638 -1.97 -18.41 3.08
N TYR A 639 -2.32 -18.85 1.89
CA TYR A 639 -3.55 -18.47 1.21
C TYR A 639 -4.79 -18.87 2.01
N VAL A 640 -4.90 -20.11 2.46
CA VAL A 640 -5.99 -20.56 3.33
C VAL A 640 -6.12 -19.67 4.56
N LYS A 641 -4.99 -19.40 5.25
CA LYS A 641 -4.98 -18.55 6.43
C LYS A 641 -5.40 -17.10 6.12
N LYS A 642 -4.99 -16.55 4.98
CA LYS A 642 -5.38 -15.20 4.54
C LYS A 642 -6.87 -15.11 4.26
N VAL A 643 -7.45 -16.04 3.49
CA VAL A 643 -8.89 -16.06 3.17
C VAL A 643 -9.72 -16.14 4.44
N PHE A 644 -9.43 -17.07 5.36
CA PHE A 644 -10.20 -17.20 6.61
C PHE A 644 -9.94 -16.05 7.59
N ARG A 645 -8.77 -15.42 7.57
CA ARG A 645 -8.53 -14.18 8.30
C ARG A 645 -9.42 -13.05 7.76
N SER A 646 -9.54 -12.91 6.45
CA SER A 646 -10.40 -11.92 5.82
C SER A 646 -11.87 -12.20 6.09
N TYR A 647 -12.31 -13.45 5.99
CA TYR A 647 -13.65 -13.89 6.40
C TYR A 647 -13.99 -13.46 7.84
N TRP A 648 -13.10 -13.75 8.79
CA TRP A 648 -13.25 -13.36 10.19
C TRP A 648 -13.36 -11.84 10.38
N ASN A 649 -12.54 -11.07 9.68
CA ASN A 649 -12.59 -9.62 9.78
C ASN A 649 -13.87 -9.03 9.18
N TYR A 650 -14.37 -9.57 8.08
CA TYR A 650 -15.68 -9.18 7.54
C TYR A 650 -16.79 -9.40 8.57
N LEU A 651 -16.86 -10.56 9.20
CA LEU A 651 -17.87 -10.84 10.22
C LEU A 651 -17.80 -9.86 11.38
N ARG A 652 -16.61 -9.57 11.88
CA ARG A 652 -16.39 -8.64 13.02
C ARG A 652 -16.69 -7.18 12.71
N ILE A 653 -16.56 -6.77 11.46
CA ILE A 653 -16.80 -5.39 11.03
C ILE A 653 -18.30 -5.17 10.72
N TYR A 654 -18.93 -6.12 10.10
CA TYR A 654 -20.28 -5.94 9.53
C TYR A 654 -21.40 -6.63 10.29
N ILE A 655 -21.10 -7.58 11.19
CA ILE A 655 -22.09 -8.19 12.07
C ILE A 655 -22.00 -7.50 13.43
N LYS A 656 -23.09 -6.84 13.82
CA LYS A 656 -23.24 -6.38 15.21
C LYS A 656 -23.54 -7.60 16.09
N GLU A 657 -22.70 -7.85 17.08
CA GLU A 657 -22.99 -8.80 18.17
C GLU A 657 -24.23 -8.39 18.95
#